data_22d5722c0ca70c971abca5b6b358b9fd
#
_entry.id   22d5722c0ca70c971abca5b6b358b9fd
#
_cell.length_a   1.000
_cell.length_b   1.000
_cell.length_c   1.000
_cell.angle_alpha   90.00
_cell.angle_beta   90.00
_cell.angle_gamma   90.00
#
_symmetry.space_group_name_H-M   'P 1'
#
loop_
_entity.id
_entity.type
_entity.pdbx_description
1 polymer ?
#
loop_
_entity_poly.entity_id
_entity_poly.type
_entity_poly.pdbx_seq_one_letter_code
_entity_poly.pdbx_strand_id
1 'polypeptide(L)'
;RSEMAKVSVYSVGLEEVAKSAIHATRFPDVVSNHWANGPINVADQQGMVIGDDVGTFRPDDPVLFQEAVTIMVRALGYEPMASTRGGYPTGYMVVASDNQMLKGITATANAPATRGDVAQLVFNSLTVNLMEQTGFGSNASYEVVDKTLLYDRLNVEKAYGQITGTPETTLTGGSTTAEDKITINDNTFNEGDTMASQLLGYNVVYYARIDRTTDQKTLIAVIPQDNKNNVLEIAAGNIVSVTGEANTNKTVTYWRDLDNDTNAKTAAIVATPTYIYNGKYAATLTNEQLKPASGNLILLDTDTNNVYDIVFVNHFTNLVVETVSSATGRVTDKYNNGSLLLDPESTTVDFVLIKDGQEILPEELREWDVISYTVSEDKQLIKAYVSTESVLGTVTQISKDGFKIDNSERTYQKAASYPNEINLRDQGRFYLDMEGKVAAVDRTANTTGTAIRGSYGYLVGAVKEGTFEDTLRVRIFTAAGDTVVLEGASRIRVNDKYGLTPDEVLATFGKDGAVTPQLITYETNSQGNLTGLDIAVDKTGTGEPNRGVFTKNISAAEQIYKSASGTLGNVRVTDRTIVFDIPAGAGTDTSRYAVRNRTMFSNNNPYDIIVYDLQEDFSANVIIVTNQTGITEATSPIVLVDEIAEGQNEDFDAVDIVYGIESGNRVELMATDKSVFIKSGDKKLAQGDIFQYSTNASGEVDNITVLFDADAKTTEFTNTVATDLVTVYGRVTKKFSDSVNVSVNGTVRNYSTTGALVYEYNSERKNNNVSVVTAGDIEVYEEGNEVRLFIKISEDRVTEMVIVR
;
A
#
# COMPACT_ATOMS: atom_id res chain seq x y z
N ARG A 1 23.15 -14.14 33.29
CA ARG A 1 23.39 -13.58 34.61
C ARG A 1 24.19 -12.28 34.53
N SER A 2 25.26 -12.20 33.74
CA SER A 2 26.04 -10.97 33.54
C SER A 2 25.21 -9.80 33.03
N GLU A 3 24.32 -10.04 32.04
CA GLU A 3 23.43 -8.99 31.57
C GLU A 3 22.46 -8.48 32.65
N MET A 4 21.93 -9.39 33.48
CA MET A 4 21.06 -8.99 34.58
C MET A 4 21.81 -8.17 35.66
N ALA A 5 23.05 -8.54 36.02
CA ALA A 5 23.87 -7.74 36.91
C ALA A 5 24.10 -6.32 36.36
N LYS A 6 24.43 -6.21 35.05
CA LYS A 6 24.58 -4.91 34.40
C LYS A 6 23.30 -4.09 34.47
N VAL A 7 22.16 -4.69 34.08
CA VAL A 7 20.87 -4.02 34.05
C VAL A 7 20.47 -3.53 35.46
N SER A 8 20.62 -4.36 36.49
CA SER A 8 20.29 -3.98 37.87
C SER A 8 21.16 -2.82 38.38
N VAL A 9 22.46 -2.84 38.13
CA VAL A 9 23.36 -1.78 38.52
C VAL A 9 23.06 -0.45 37.83
N TYR A 10 22.73 -0.53 36.54
CA TYR A 10 22.39 0.67 35.77
C TYR A 10 21.04 1.24 36.22
N SER A 11 20.07 0.37 36.58
CA SER A 11 18.77 0.82 37.08
C SER A 11 18.81 1.55 38.42
N VAL A 12 19.87 1.34 39.22
CA VAL A 12 20.12 2.09 40.47
C VAL A 12 21.06 3.28 40.28
N GLY A 13 21.39 3.64 39.04
CA GLY A 13 22.20 4.81 38.71
C GLY A 13 23.71 4.67 38.96
N LEU A 14 24.24 3.44 39.05
CA LEU A 14 25.65 3.18 39.35
C LEU A 14 26.48 2.78 38.12
N GLU A 15 26.08 3.22 36.91
CA GLU A 15 26.80 2.93 35.68
C GLU A 15 28.24 3.40 35.70
N GLU A 16 28.52 4.65 36.08
CA GLU A 16 29.85 5.22 36.09
C GLU A 16 30.73 4.54 37.14
N VAL A 17 30.13 4.16 38.28
CA VAL A 17 30.84 3.37 39.31
C VAL A 17 31.24 2.01 38.76
N ALA A 18 30.34 1.36 38.02
CA ALA A 18 30.63 0.05 37.41
C ALA A 18 31.74 0.12 36.35
N LYS A 19 31.82 1.18 35.56
CA LYS A 19 32.90 1.40 34.58
C LYS A 19 34.28 1.48 35.22
N SER A 20 34.36 1.97 36.46
CA SER A 20 35.59 2.08 37.19
C SER A 20 35.88 0.92 38.16
N ALA A 21 34.89 0.05 38.46
CA ALA A 21 34.99 -1.05 39.41
C ALA A 21 35.62 -2.33 38.83
N ILE A 22 36.55 -2.20 37.89
CA ILE A 22 37.22 -3.33 37.23
C ILE A 22 38.39 -3.81 38.07
N HIS A 23 38.18 -4.86 38.87
CA HIS A 23 39.17 -5.49 39.73
C HIS A 23 38.80 -6.96 40.01
N ALA A 24 39.63 -7.66 40.77
CA ALA A 24 39.37 -9.03 41.17
C ALA A 24 38.00 -9.13 41.91
N THR A 25 37.12 -9.99 41.48
CA THR A 25 35.82 -10.25 42.12
C THR A 25 36.00 -11.28 43.24
N ARG A 26 35.03 -11.43 44.15
CA ARG A 26 35.00 -12.56 45.06
C ARG A 26 34.56 -13.87 44.39
N PHE A 27 34.07 -13.82 43.16
CA PHE A 27 33.63 -14.98 42.41
C PHE A 27 34.78 -15.52 41.56
N PRO A 28 35.25 -16.75 41.82
CA PRO A 28 36.45 -17.27 41.15
C PRO A 28 36.26 -17.54 39.65
N ASP A 29 35.03 -17.65 39.20
CA ASP A 29 34.63 -17.87 37.82
C ASP A 29 34.44 -16.58 37.00
N VAL A 30 34.64 -15.39 37.61
CA VAL A 30 34.59 -14.10 36.91
C VAL A 30 35.97 -13.49 36.82
N VAL A 31 36.60 -13.62 35.67
CA VAL A 31 37.97 -13.08 35.46
C VAL A 31 37.95 -11.54 35.35
N SER A 32 39.05 -10.89 35.67
CA SER A 32 39.11 -9.42 35.68
C SER A 32 38.90 -8.76 34.31
N ASN A 33 39.15 -9.48 33.21
CA ASN A 33 38.91 -8.99 31.86
C ASN A 33 37.52 -9.37 31.32
N HIS A 34 36.65 -9.98 32.12
CA HIS A 34 35.28 -10.26 31.72
C HIS A 34 34.54 -8.94 31.51
N TRP A 35 33.78 -8.80 30.42
CA TRP A 35 33.08 -7.56 30.04
C TRP A 35 32.13 -7.02 31.10
N ALA A 36 31.55 -7.87 31.94
CA ALA A 36 30.66 -7.51 33.05
C ALA A 36 31.36 -7.48 34.41
N ASN A 37 32.71 -7.54 34.50
CA ASN A 37 33.41 -7.58 35.75
C ASN A 37 33.04 -6.40 36.69
N GLY A 38 33.04 -5.16 36.18
CA GLY A 38 32.65 -4.00 36.97
C GLY A 38 31.19 -4.05 37.43
N PRO A 39 30.19 -4.30 36.54
CA PRO A 39 28.79 -4.50 36.98
C PRO A 39 28.61 -5.60 38.03
N ILE A 40 29.29 -6.74 37.89
CA ILE A 40 29.19 -7.82 38.87
C ILE A 40 29.78 -7.38 40.23
N ASN A 41 30.92 -6.70 40.23
CA ASN A 41 31.53 -6.16 41.46
C ASN A 41 30.59 -5.18 42.20
N VAL A 42 29.96 -4.27 41.43
CA VAL A 42 29.03 -3.30 42.02
C VAL A 42 27.76 -3.98 42.50
N ALA A 43 27.21 -4.91 41.73
CA ALA A 43 26.00 -5.67 42.12
C ALA A 43 26.22 -6.47 43.41
N ASP A 44 27.41 -7.05 43.59
CA ASP A 44 27.84 -7.75 44.79
C ASP A 44 27.98 -6.80 45.96
N GLN A 45 28.71 -5.69 45.81
CA GLN A 45 28.90 -4.68 46.87
C GLN A 45 27.56 -4.05 47.33
N GLN A 46 26.60 -3.94 46.44
CA GLN A 46 25.25 -3.45 46.76
C GLN A 46 24.32 -4.55 47.31
N GLY A 47 24.79 -5.80 47.42
CA GLY A 47 24.00 -6.91 47.91
C GLY A 47 22.90 -7.40 46.97
N MET A 48 22.90 -6.94 45.70
CA MET A 48 21.90 -7.37 44.69
C MET A 48 22.12 -8.81 44.28
N VAL A 49 23.40 -9.25 44.22
CA VAL A 49 23.77 -10.64 43.87
C VAL A 49 24.66 -11.21 45.00
N ILE A 50 24.51 -12.50 45.24
CA ILE A 50 25.27 -13.19 46.30
C ILE A 50 26.00 -14.45 45.79
N GLY A 51 25.84 -14.83 44.54
CA GLY A 51 26.39 -16.07 43.99
C GLY A 51 25.58 -17.29 44.38
N ASP A 52 26.12 -18.47 44.06
CA ASP A 52 25.53 -19.76 44.40
C ASP A 52 26.16 -20.34 45.68
N ASP A 53 25.66 -21.53 46.11
CA ASP A 53 26.08 -22.20 47.31
C ASP A 53 27.57 -22.61 47.35
N VAL A 54 28.22 -22.65 46.16
CA VAL A 54 29.64 -22.96 46.03
C VAL A 54 30.52 -21.71 45.83
N GLY A 55 29.91 -20.54 45.86
CA GLY A 55 30.56 -19.24 45.74
C GLY A 55 30.92 -18.81 44.32
N THR A 56 30.23 -19.35 43.29
CA THR A 56 30.39 -18.93 41.91
C THR A 56 29.24 -18.01 41.47
N PHE A 57 29.50 -17.20 40.42
CA PHE A 57 28.50 -16.31 39.84
C PHE A 57 27.81 -16.94 38.59
N ARG A 58 28.55 -17.74 37.85
CA ARG A 58 28.14 -18.35 36.58
C ARG A 58 27.72 -17.30 35.55
N PRO A 59 28.65 -16.45 35.06
CA PRO A 59 28.38 -15.24 34.32
C PRO A 59 27.59 -15.50 33.00
N ASP A 60 27.85 -16.60 32.33
CA ASP A 60 27.28 -16.94 31.03
C ASP A 60 26.03 -17.79 31.12
N ASP A 61 25.62 -18.22 32.32
CA ASP A 61 24.38 -18.98 32.51
C ASP A 61 23.13 -18.12 32.35
N PRO A 62 22.03 -18.68 31.86
CA PRO A 62 20.74 -18.04 31.90
C PRO A 62 20.32 -17.64 33.33
N VAL A 63 19.73 -16.46 33.51
CA VAL A 63 19.09 -16.07 34.75
C VAL A 63 17.67 -16.59 34.79
N LEU A 64 17.27 -17.24 35.89
CA LEU A 64 15.89 -17.65 36.08
C LEU A 64 15.02 -16.41 36.42
N PHE A 65 13.75 -16.42 36.04
CA PHE A 65 12.87 -15.27 36.28
C PHE A 65 12.78 -14.93 37.77
N GLN A 66 12.68 -15.92 38.67
CA GLN A 66 12.70 -15.71 40.10
C GLN A 66 13.99 -15.11 40.61
N GLU A 67 15.13 -15.38 39.95
CA GLU A 67 16.43 -14.77 40.28
C GLU A 67 16.46 -13.30 39.85
N ALA A 68 15.97 -12.99 38.64
CA ALA A 68 15.85 -11.62 38.17
C ALA A 68 14.94 -10.78 39.08
N VAL A 69 13.79 -11.32 39.50
CA VAL A 69 12.91 -10.70 40.48
C VAL A 69 13.60 -10.46 41.79
N THR A 70 14.35 -11.46 42.34
CA THR A 70 15.11 -11.35 43.57
C THR A 70 16.12 -10.20 43.51
N ILE A 71 16.85 -10.09 42.39
CA ILE A 71 17.83 -9.01 42.18
C ILE A 71 17.15 -7.63 42.22
N MET A 72 16.01 -7.48 41.56
CA MET A 72 15.30 -6.19 41.54
C MET A 72 14.66 -5.86 42.91
N VAL A 73 14.10 -6.85 43.62
CA VAL A 73 13.59 -6.64 44.99
C VAL A 73 14.69 -6.19 45.94
N ARG A 74 15.92 -6.74 45.84
CA ARG A 74 17.08 -6.28 46.56
C ARG A 74 17.54 -4.89 46.13
N ALA A 75 17.55 -4.59 44.87
CA ALA A 75 17.89 -3.27 44.35
C ALA A 75 16.96 -2.16 44.88
N LEU A 76 15.68 -2.49 45.17
CA LEU A 76 14.70 -1.60 45.79
C LEU A 76 14.81 -1.55 47.31
N GLY A 77 15.65 -2.38 47.96
CA GLY A 77 15.85 -2.45 49.41
C GLY A 77 14.86 -3.36 50.15
N TYR A 78 13.97 -4.10 49.49
CA TYR A 78 12.92 -4.91 50.10
C TYR A 78 13.36 -6.30 50.61
N GLU A 79 14.65 -6.62 50.62
CA GLU A 79 15.14 -7.91 51.14
C GLU A 79 14.70 -8.21 52.58
N PRO A 80 14.67 -7.27 53.54
CA PRO A 80 14.17 -7.56 54.90
C PRO A 80 12.71 -7.99 54.88
N MET A 81 11.86 -7.34 54.07
CA MET A 81 10.48 -7.70 53.92
C MET A 81 10.31 -9.08 53.25
N ALA A 82 11.06 -9.34 52.18
CA ALA A 82 11.00 -10.64 51.47
C ALA A 82 11.42 -11.79 52.36
N SER A 83 12.44 -11.57 53.23
CA SER A 83 12.90 -12.57 54.20
C SER A 83 11.83 -12.95 55.20
N THR A 84 11.04 -11.99 55.72
CA THR A 84 9.94 -12.23 56.64
C THR A 84 8.72 -12.90 55.99
N ARG A 85 8.61 -12.81 54.66
CA ARG A 85 7.50 -13.39 53.90
C ARG A 85 7.80 -14.76 53.26
N GLY A 86 8.79 -15.46 53.79
CA GLY A 86 9.17 -16.81 53.33
C GLY A 86 10.48 -16.92 52.59
N GLY A 87 11.24 -15.83 52.47
CA GLY A 87 12.57 -15.83 51.84
C GLY A 87 12.58 -16.22 50.37
N TYR A 88 13.73 -16.72 49.92
CA TYR A 88 13.93 -17.08 48.53
C TYR A 88 13.29 -18.43 48.18
N PRO A 89 12.60 -18.58 47.03
CA PRO A 89 12.23 -17.49 46.11
C PRO A 89 10.86 -16.85 46.46
N THR A 90 10.07 -17.49 47.31
CA THR A 90 8.63 -17.20 47.52
C THR A 90 8.43 -15.77 48.05
N GLY A 91 9.15 -15.38 49.08
CA GLY A 91 8.99 -14.05 49.70
C GLY A 91 9.33 -12.91 48.75
N TYR A 92 10.32 -13.09 47.84
CA TYR A 92 10.67 -12.12 46.83
C TYR A 92 9.59 -12.00 45.75
N MET A 93 9.02 -13.11 45.32
CA MET A 93 7.90 -13.11 44.35
C MET A 93 6.64 -12.45 44.94
N VAL A 94 6.36 -12.68 46.23
CA VAL A 94 5.23 -12.03 46.92
C VAL A 94 5.47 -10.50 46.99
N VAL A 95 6.63 -10.07 47.43
CA VAL A 95 6.96 -8.63 47.50
C VAL A 95 6.90 -7.96 46.15
N ALA A 96 7.40 -8.62 45.10
CA ALA A 96 7.33 -8.10 43.73
C ALA A 96 5.91 -8.00 43.22
N SER A 97 5.04 -8.98 43.55
CA SER A 97 3.62 -8.95 43.22
C SER A 97 2.89 -7.82 43.93
N ASP A 98 3.09 -7.67 45.24
CA ASP A 98 2.44 -6.62 46.05
C ASP A 98 2.79 -5.22 45.56
N ASN A 99 4.04 -5.01 45.09
CA ASN A 99 4.48 -3.76 44.51
C ASN A 99 4.26 -3.64 43.01
N GLN A 100 3.43 -4.49 42.40
CA GLN A 100 3.08 -4.51 40.97
C GLN A 100 4.27 -4.64 40.00
N MET A 101 5.44 -5.09 40.48
CA MET A 101 6.63 -5.27 39.65
C MET A 101 6.40 -6.34 38.55
N LEU A 102 5.45 -7.27 38.77
CA LEU A 102 5.14 -8.37 37.86
C LEU A 102 4.01 -8.05 36.88
N LYS A 103 3.52 -6.81 36.85
CA LYS A 103 2.42 -6.40 35.98
C LYS A 103 2.78 -6.60 34.50
N GLY A 104 1.91 -7.31 33.77
CA GLY A 104 2.11 -7.57 32.33
C GLY A 104 3.12 -8.67 32.00
N ILE A 105 3.67 -9.37 33.01
CA ILE A 105 4.64 -10.46 32.84
C ILE A 105 3.95 -11.80 33.09
N THR A 106 4.13 -12.76 32.18
CA THR A 106 3.56 -14.12 32.27
C THR A 106 4.63 -15.21 32.45
N ALA A 107 5.86 -14.83 32.77
CA ALA A 107 6.99 -15.73 32.92
C ALA A 107 6.81 -16.72 34.10
N THR A 108 7.30 -17.96 33.93
CA THR A 108 7.35 -18.96 34.98
C THR A 108 8.53 -18.73 35.89
N ALA A 109 8.36 -18.75 37.18
CA ALA A 109 9.37 -18.39 38.18
C ALA A 109 10.73 -19.12 38.00
N ASN A 110 10.71 -20.43 37.78
CA ASN A 110 11.92 -21.27 37.61
C ASN A 110 12.36 -21.48 36.14
N ALA A 111 11.77 -20.75 35.19
CA ALA A 111 12.20 -20.76 33.78
C ALA A 111 13.24 -19.64 33.55
N PRO A 112 14.11 -19.78 32.54
CA PRO A 112 14.97 -18.69 32.10
C PRO A 112 14.15 -17.46 31.74
N ALA A 113 14.55 -16.29 32.28
CA ALA A 113 13.93 -15.01 31.96
C ALA A 113 14.31 -14.59 30.53
N THR A 114 13.32 -14.14 29.75
CA THR A 114 13.58 -13.49 28.46
C THR A 114 14.05 -12.05 28.67
N ARG A 115 14.69 -11.46 27.67
CA ARG A 115 15.08 -10.03 27.70
C ARG A 115 13.85 -9.12 27.85
N GLY A 116 12.71 -9.51 27.25
CA GLY A 116 11.43 -8.82 27.40
C GLY A 116 10.90 -8.84 28.82
N ASP A 117 10.92 -10.02 29.49
CA ASP A 117 10.49 -10.16 30.89
C ASP A 117 11.34 -9.28 31.82
N VAL A 118 12.68 -9.28 31.61
CA VAL A 118 13.61 -8.44 32.39
C VAL A 118 13.34 -6.96 32.15
N ALA A 119 13.17 -6.54 30.89
CA ALA A 119 12.89 -5.15 30.56
C ALA A 119 11.56 -4.67 31.21
N GLN A 120 10.49 -5.49 31.14
CA GLN A 120 9.22 -5.18 31.78
C GLN A 120 9.32 -5.14 33.29
N LEU A 121 10.07 -6.08 33.90
CA LEU A 121 10.33 -6.11 35.34
C LEU A 121 11.04 -4.85 35.80
N VAL A 122 12.11 -4.46 35.11
CA VAL A 122 12.85 -3.23 35.43
C VAL A 122 11.97 -2.01 35.27
N PHE A 123 11.25 -1.90 34.14
CA PHE A 123 10.33 -0.78 33.88
C PHE A 123 9.30 -0.62 35.00
N ASN A 124 8.67 -1.72 35.42
CA ASN A 124 7.70 -1.70 36.51
C ASN A 124 8.36 -1.31 37.87
N SER A 125 9.64 -1.65 38.04
CA SER A 125 10.40 -1.37 39.26
C SER A 125 10.82 0.09 39.40
N LEU A 126 10.98 0.82 38.31
CA LEU A 126 11.51 2.18 38.29
C LEU A 126 10.71 3.18 39.14
N THR A 127 9.42 2.99 39.27
CA THR A 127 8.48 3.86 39.98
C THR A 127 7.98 3.28 41.32
N VAL A 128 8.53 2.15 41.73
CA VAL A 128 8.26 1.58 43.05
C VAL A 128 8.99 2.36 44.11
N ASN A 129 8.32 2.70 45.22
CA ASN A 129 8.96 3.38 46.35
C ASN A 129 10.06 2.52 46.97
N LEU A 130 11.18 3.10 47.31
CA LEU A 130 12.31 2.41 47.87
C LEU A 130 12.05 2.06 49.36
N MET A 131 12.60 0.94 49.81
CA MET A 131 12.68 0.64 51.25
C MET A 131 14.11 0.99 51.73
N GLU A 132 14.21 1.87 52.72
CA GLU A 132 15.48 2.28 53.30
C GLU A 132 15.57 1.90 54.81
N GLN A 133 16.77 1.67 55.25
CA GLN A 133 17.04 1.45 56.69
C GLN A 133 16.97 2.78 57.44
N THR A 134 16.06 2.90 58.39
CA THR A 134 15.87 4.11 59.22
C THR A 134 16.38 3.95 60.63
N GLY A 135 16.62 2.72 61.13
CA GLY A 135 17.23 2.42 62.40
C GLY A 135 18.48 1.58 62.27
N PHE A 136 19.48 1.81 63.14
CA PHE A 136 20.78 1.18 63.09
C PHE A 136 21.12 0.41 64.40
N GLY A 137 22.07 -0.51 64.29
CA GLY A 137 22.52 -1.30 65.42
C GLY A 137 21.57 -2.43 65.81
N SER A 138 21.35 -2.67 67.08
CA SER A 138 20.48 -3.77 67.55
C SER A 138 18.99 -3.60 67.27
N ASN A 139 18.58 -2.38 66.83
CA ASN A 139 17.18 -2.05 66.50
C ASN A 139 17.10 -1.59 65.03
N ALA A 140 17.62 -2.38 64.13
CA ALA A 140 17.48 -2.11 62.69
C ALA A 140 16.01 -2.04 62.32
N SER A 141 15.56 -0.90 61.79
CA SER A 141 14.19 -0.72 61.23
C SER A 141 14.31 -0.29 59.80
N TYR A 142 13.31 -0.70 59.03
CA TYR A 142 13.21 -0.42 57.58
C TYR A 142 11.84 0.15 57.29
N GLU A 143 11.80 1.20 56.48
CA GLU A 143 10.58 1.88 56.10
C GLU A 143 10.52 2.13 54.58
N VAL A 144 9.33 2.11 54.03
CA VAL A 144 9.10 2.51 52.65
C VAL A 144 9.11 4.03 52.61
N VAL A 145 10.00 4.60 51.84
CA VAL A 145 10.20 6.06 51.71
C VAL A 145 9.64 6.54 50.40
N ASP A 146 9.30 7.84 50.34
CA ASP A 146 8.83 8.47 49.11
C ASP A 146 9.99 8.84 48.17
N LYS A 147 10.71 7.80 47.71
CA LYS A 147 11.82 7.86 46.77
C LYS A 147 11.68 6.72 45.80
N THR A 148 12.12 6.91 44.55
CA THR A 148 12.05 5.87 43.48
C THR A 148 13.40 5.74 42.77
N LEU A 149 13.60 4.60 42.08
CA LEU A 149 14.81 4.48 41.23
C LEU A 149 14.81 5.52 40.12
N LEU A 150 13.67 5.78 39.50
CA LEU A 150 13.55 6.70 38.37
C LEU A 150 13.96 8.12 38.75
N TYR A 151 13.38 8.68 39.82
CA TYR A 151 13.59 10.08 40.20
C TYR A 151 14.88 10.28 41.03
N ASP A 152 15.09 9.44 42.04
CA ASP A 152 16.16 9.69 43.02
C ASP A 152 17.49 9.09 42.60
N ARG A 153 17.51 8.05 41.75
CA ARG A 153 18.75 7.39 41.31
C ARG A 153 19.13 7.75 39.87
N LEU A 154 18.14 7.83 38.98
CA LEU A 154 18.39 8.12 37.58
C LEU A 154 18.19 9.58 37.21
N ASN A 155 17.70 10.43 38.12
CA ASN A 155 17.36 11.83 37.90
C ASN A 155 16.34 12.00 36.74
N VAL A 156 15.37 11.12 36.66
CA VAL A 156 14.34 11.15 35.61
C VAL A 156 12.97 11.34 36.27
N GLU A 157 12.32 12.39 35.90
CA GLU A 157 10.92 12.66 36.25
C GLU A 157 10.00 11.94 35.26
N LYS A 158 8.97 11.27 35.76
CA LYS A 158 7.84 10.78 34.98
C LYS A 158 6.65 11.65 35.30
N ALA A 159 6.05 12.28 34.29
CA ALA A 159 4.88 13.12 34.50
C ALA A 159 3.91 13.03 33.28
N TYR A 160 2.80 13.72 33.42
CA TYR A 160 1.72 13.77 32.42
C TYR A 160 1.43 15.22 32.08
N GLY A 161 1.09 15.46 30.81
CA GLY A 161 0.71 16.80 30.37
C GLY A 161 0.31 16.81 28.90
N GLN A 162 -0.11 17.97 28.44
CA GLN A 162 -0.39 18.22 27.04
C GLN A 162 0.78 19.00 26.43
N ILE A 163 1.22 18.61 25.24
CA ILE A 163 2.18 19.41 24.49
C ILE A 163 1.47 20.66 23.97
N THR A 164 1.80 21.80 24.52
CA THR A 164 1.13 23.09 24.25
C THR A 164 1.94 24.04 23.39
N GLY A 165 3.22 23.79 23.20
CA GLY A 165 4.09 24.62 22.37
C GLY A 165 5.31 23.91 21.81
N THR A 166 5.67 24.30 20.60
CA THR A 166 6.84 23.89 19.84
C THR A 166 7.60 25.14 19.36
N PRO A 167 8.81 25.01 18.79
CA PRO A 167 9.50 26.14 18.16
C PRO A 167 8.69 26.85 17.08
N GLU A 168 7.83 26.10 16.39
CA GLU A 168 7.05 26.61 15.26
C GLU A 168 5.77 27.30 15.71
N THR A 169 5.08 26.77 16.74
CA THR A 169 3.74 27.25 17.14
C THR A 169 3.37 26.83 18.56
N THR A 170 2.34 27.51 19.09
CA THR A 170 1.67 27.13 20.33
C THR A 170 0.18 26.95 20.09
N LEU A 171 -0.50 26.20 20.96
CA LEU A 171 -1.96 26.00 20.87
C LEU A 171 -2.79 27.28 21.06
N THR A 172 -2.20 28.35 21.59
CA THR A 172 -2.88 29.62 21.91
C THR A 172 -2.46 30.77 21.02
N GLY A 173 -1.52 30.58 20.10
CA GLY A 173 -0.96 31.64 19.26
C GLY A 173 -0.06 32.62 20.00
N GLY A 174 0.42 32.24 21.19
CA GLY A 174 1.40 33.04 21.95
C GLY A 174 2.81 32.88 21.40
N SER A 175 3.78 33.40 22.17
CA SER A 175 5.21 33.27 21.84
C SER A 175 5.61 31.80 21.77
N THR A 176 6.35 31.46 20.73
CA THR A 176 6.89 30.11 20.53
C THR A 176 8.06 29.82 21.48
N THR A 177 8.43 28.57 21.60
CA THR A 177 9.63 28.16 22.31
C THR A 177 10.88 28.48 21.49
N ALA A 178 12.05 28.49 22.13
CA ALA A 178 13.31 28.51 21.39
C ALA A 178 13.48 27.20 20.61
N GLU A 179 14.39 27.20 19.64
CA GLU A 179 14.84 26.00 18.93
C GLU A 179 15.23 24.90 19.94
N ASP A 180 14.96 23.66 19.63
CA ASP A 180 15.15 22.49 20.50
C ASP A 180 14.35 22.47 21.82
N LYS A 181 13.35 23.33 21.96
CA LYS A 181 12.51 23.38 23.15
C LYS A 181 11.07 22.98 22.88
N ILE A 182 10.48 22.29 23.86
CA ILE A 182 9.07 21.89 23.86
C ILE A 182 8.40 22.41 25.13
N THR A 183 7.19 22.92 25.02
CA THR A 183 6.35 23.25 26.16
C THR A 183 5.32 22.14 26.40
N ILE A 184 5.33 21.59 27.61
CA ILE A 184 4.30 20.66 28.10
C ILE A 184 3.57 21.36 29.24
N ASN A 185 2.28 21.59 29.06
CA ASN A 185 1.50 22.53 29.90
C ASN A 185 2.20 23.90 29.94
N ASP A 186 2.68 24.33 31.12
CA ASP A 186 3.40 25.60 31.33
C ASP A 186 4.92 25.44 31.50
N ASN A 187 5.46 24.23 31.33
CA ASN A 187 6.87 23.93 31.56
C ASN A 187 7.60 23.72 30.23
N THR A 188 8.80 24.29 30.14
CA THR A 188 9.68 24.18 29.00
C THR A 188 10.75 23.12 29.22
N PHE A 189 10.96 22.26 28.24
CA PHE A 189 11.92 21.17 28.23
C PHE A 189 12.85 21.27 27.01
N ASN A 190 14.07 20.76 27.09
CA ASN A 190 14.82 20.43 25.89
C ASN A 190 14.14 19.23 25.21
N GLU A 191 13.93 19.25 23.89
CA GLU A 191 13.27 18.16 23.18
C GLU A 191 14.09 16.86 23.19
N GLY A 192 15.42 16.98 23.10
CA GLY A 192 16.29 15.82 22.93
C GLY A 192 15.95 15.06 21.65
N ASP A 193 16.12 13.73 21.67
CA ASP A 193 15.88 12.85 20.51
C ASP A 193 14.43 12.30 20.47
N THR A 194 13.45 13.03 21.05
CA THR A 194 12.11 12.44 21.29
C THR A 194 11.08 12.71 20.21
N MET A 195 11.32 13.60 19.26
CA MET A 195 10.35 14.05 18.27
C MET A 195 9.02 14.55 18.90
N ALA A 196 9.08 15.12 20.11
CA ALA A 196 7.90 15.61 20.84
C ALA A 196 7.17 16.73 20.09
N SER A 197 7.88 17.48 19.27
CA SER A 197 7.33 18.53 18.38
C SER A 197 6.24 18.00 17.44
N GLN A 198 6.31 16.73 17.05
CA GLN A 198 5.29 16.10 16.19
C GLN A 198 3.99 15.77 16.93
N LEU A 199 3.99 15.87 18.27
CA LEU A 199 2.84 15.54 19.12
C LEU A 199 2.15 16.78 19.71
N LEU A 200 2.24 17.92 19.02
CA LEU A 200 1.54 19.14 19.46
C LEU A 200 0.05 18.84 19.69
N GLY A 201 -0.47 19.28 20.83
CA GLY A 201 -1.86 19.08 21.23
C GLY A 201 -2.15 17.75 21.93
N TYR A 202 -1.31 16.75 21.80
CA TYR A 202 -1.52 15.45 22.43
C TYR A 202 -1.32 15.49 23.95
N ASN A 203 -2.18 14.80 24.67
CA ASN A 203 -1.91 14.40 26.06
C ASN A 203 -0.87 13.28 26.05
N VAL A 204 0.21 13.48 26.79
CA VAL A 204 1.35 12.57 26.80
C VAL A 204 1.74 12.16 28.21
N VAL A 205 2.33 10.98 28.34
CA VAL A 205 3.23 10.65 29.44
C VAL A 205 4.63 10.92 28.95
N TYR A 206 5.39 11.65 29.76
CA TYR A 206 6.76 11.98 29.40
C TYR A 206 7.75 11.62 30.51
N TYR A 207 8.98 11.39 30.09
CA TYR A 207 10.12 11.15 30.96
C TYR A 207 11.16 12.20 30.66
N ALA A 208 11.52 13.00 31.67
CA ALA A 208 12.47 14.07 31.53
C ALA A 208 13.68 13.86 32.46
N ARG A 209 14.89 13.89 31.93
CA ARG A 209 16.13 13.86 32.71
C ARG A 209 16.38 15.25 33.28
N ILE A 210 16.68 15.31 34.57
CA ILE A 210 16.95 16.53 35.31
C ILE A 210 18.47 16.66 35.50
N ASP A 211 19.04 17.74 34.98
CA ASP A 211 20.40 18.14 35.37
C ASP A 211 20.31 18.85 36.72
N ARG A 212 20.75 18.17 37.75
CA ARG A 212 20.69 18.71 39.12
C ARG A 212 21.60 19.89 39.37
N THR A 213 22.50 20.24 38.44
CA THR A 213 23.40 21.40 38.55
C THR A 213 22.75 22.66 37.99
N THR A 214 22.02 22.51 36.88
CA THR A 214 21.43 23.62 36.13
C THR A 214 19.91 23.68 36.26
N ASP A 215 19.30 22.64 36.83
CA ASP A 215 17.84 22.40 36.90
C ASP A 215 17.17 22.30 35.52
N GLN A 216 17.96 22.13 34.46
CA GLN A 216 17.43 21.91 33.12
C GLN A 216 16.84 20.51 32.96
N LYS A 217 15.73 20.43 32.27
CA LYS A 217 15.03 19.18 31.96
C LYS A 217 15.11 18.87 30.48
N THR A 218 15.58 17.66 30.15
CA THR A 218 15.64 17.16 28.76
C THR A 218 14.73 15.95 28.64
N LEU A 219 13.83 15.97 27.67
CA LEU A 219 12.96 14.83 27.37
C LEU A 219 13.80 13.66 26.86
N ILE A 220 13.51 12.47 27.35
CA ILE A 220 14.15 11.22 26.95
C ILE A 220 13.13 10.21 26.36
N ALA A 221 11.86 10.37 26.66
CA ALA A 221 10.76 9.65 26.05
C ALA A 221 9.47 10.46 26.19
N VAL A 222 8.68 10.49 25.13
CA VAL A 222 7.36 11.10 25.10
C VAL A 222 6.41 10.12 24.39
N ILE A 223 5.32 9.77 25.05
CA ILE A 223 4.40 8.73 24.58
C ILE A 223 2.98 9.28 24.68
N PRO A 224 2.18 9.25 23.59
CA PRO A 224 0.75 9.58 23.67
C PRO A 224 0.07 8.77 24.78
N GLN A 225 -0.72 9.44 25.59
CA GLN A 225 -1.40 8.81 26.72
C GLN A 225 -2.60 7.99 26.20
N ASP A 226 -2.65 6.71 26.57
CA ASP A 226 -3.74 5.80 26.20
C ASP A 226 -5.11 6.38 26.62
N ASN A 227 -6.07 6.27 25.71
CA ASN A 227 -7.48 6.69 25.93
C ASN A 227 -7.64 8.18 26.33
N LYS A 228 -6.69 9.03 25.94
CA LYS A 228 -6.73 10.48 26.19
C LYS A 228 -6.59 11.32 24.92
N ASN A 229 -6.44 10.65 23.78
CA ASN A 229 -6.30 11.28 22.49
C ASN A 229 -7.12 10.45 21.50
N ASN A 230 -8.26 10.98 21.05
CA ASN A 230 -9.00 10.40 19.95
C ASN A 230 -8.67 11.15 18.68
N VAL A 231 -8.01 10.49 17.73
CA VAL A 231 -7.51 11.10 16.51
C VAL A 231 -8.29 10.59 15.31
N LEU A 232 -8.73 11.53 14.48
CA LEU A 232 -9.34 11.22 13.19
C LEU A 232 -8.60 11.99 12.10
N GLU A 233 -7.93 11.26 11.24
CA GLU A 233 -7.32 11.83 10.04
C GLU A 233 -8.21 11.59 8.83
N ILE A 234 -8.45 12.65 8.03
CA ILE A 234 -9.30 12.64 6.85
C ILE A 234 -8.50 13.24 5.69
N ALA A 235 -8.21 12.44 4.68
CA ALA A 235 -7.60 12.94 3.44
C ALA A 235 -8.52 13.98 2.77
N ALA A 236 -7.94 15.00 2.16
CA ALA A 236 -8.67 16.09 1.51
C ALA A 236 -9.76 15.60 0.55
N GLY A 237 -9.44 14.59 -0.28
CA GLY A 237 -10.37 13.99 -1.24
C GLY A 237 -11.57 13.28 -0.61
N ASN A 238 -11.48 12.91 0.67
CA ASN A 238 -12.53 12.21 1.40
C ASN A 238 -13.51 13.17 2.09
N ILE A 239 -13.20 14.48 2.16
CA ILE A 239 -14.07 15.45 2.80
C ILE A 239 -15.20 15.84 1.84
N VAL A 240 -16.43 15.49 2.20
CA VAL A 240 -17.62 15.82 1.44
C VAL A 240 -18.01 17.29 1.64
N SER A 241 -18.19 17.70 2.90
CA SER A 241 -18.58 19.07 3.26
C SER A 241 -18.19 19.41 4.69
N VAL A 242 -18.04 20.70 4.94
CA VAL A 242 -17.92 21.26 6.29
C VAL A 242 -19.06 22.27 6.48
N THR A 243 -19.85 22.12 7.53
CA THR A 243 -21.00 22.97 7.84
C THR A 243 -20.90 23.52 9.26
N GLY A 244 -21.64 24.61 9.53
CA GLY A 244 -21.65 25.31 10.82
C GLY A 244 -21.26 26.77 10.65
N GLU A 245 -21.87 27.64 11.48
CA GLU A 245 -21.59 29.07 11.53
C GLU A 245 -20.34 29.38 12.37
N ALA A 246 -19.82 30.59 12.28
CA ALA A 246 -18.74 31.05 13.15
C ALA A 246 -19.16 30.99 14.63
N ASN A 247 -18.27 30.52 15.50
CA ASN A 247 -18.48 30.31 16.93
C ASN A 247 -19.64 29.36 17.29
N THR A 248 -19.97 28.46 16.37
CA THR A 248 -20.85 27.32 16.66
C THR A 248 -20.11 26.02 16.36
N ASN A 249 -20.63 24.90 16.87
CA ASN A 249 -20.09 23.61 16.51
C ASN A 249 -20.13 23.42 15.00
N LYS A 250 -19.02 22.91 14.44
CA LYS A 250 -18.95 22.56 13.02
C LYS A 250 -19.13 21.07 12.84
N THR A 251 -19.59 20.67 11.68
CA THR A 251 -19.72 19.25 11.30
C THR A 251 -18.96 19.01 10.01
N VAL A 252 -18.02 18.09 10.06
CA VAL A 252 -17.31 17.57 8.89
C VAL A 252 -18.02 16.30 8.45
N THR A 253 -18.48 16.27 7.20
CA THR A 253 -19.00 15.06 6.55
C THR A 253 -17.91 14.49 5.66
N TYR A 254 -17.62 13.20 5.79
CA TYR A 254 -16.49 12.57 5.12
C TYR A 254 -16.73 11.09 4.83
N TRP A 255 -16.01 10.55 3.88
CA TRP A 255 -15.90 9.12 3.62
C TRP A 255 -14.71 8.55 4.41
N ARG A 256 -14.96 7.53 5.22
CA ARG A 256 -13.87 6.83 5.93
C ARG A 256 -13.14 5.87 4.99
N ASP A 257 -13.91 5.17 4.18
CA ASP A 257 -13.43 4.28 3.14
C ASP A 257 -14.22 4.59 1.86
N LEU A 258 -13.56 5.27 0.90
CA LEU A 258 -14.17 5.65 -0.36
C LEU A 258 -14.67 4.46 -1.18
N ASP A 259 -14.02 3.31 -0.99
CA ASP A 259 -14.25 2.13 -1.81
C ASP A 259 -15.40 1.26 -1.29
N ASN A 260 -15.62 1.26 0.04
CA ASN A 260 -16.55 0.33 0.67
C ASN A 260 -17.69 1.00 1.45
N ASP A 261 -17.57 2.28 1.84
CA ASP A 261 -18.62 2.95 2.60
C ASP A 261 -19.84 3.28 1.71
N THR A 262 -21.02 2.90 2.16
CA THR A 262 -22.30 3.27 1.53
C THR A 262 -22.81 4.63 2.01
N ASN A 263 -22.41 5.09 3.20
CA ASN A 263 -22.85 6.34 3.80
C ASN A 263 -21.65 7.12 4.34
N ALA A 264 -21.63 8.41 4.04
CA ALA A 264 -20.67 9.32 4.63
C ALA A 264 -20.84 9.39 6.16
N LYS A 265 -19.71 9.51 6.86
CA LYS A 265 -19.63 9.68 8.32
C LYS A 265 -19.60 11.16 8.66
N THR A 266 -19.87 11.47 9.92
CA THR A 266 -19.79 12.83 10.44
C THR A 266 -18.89 12.92 11.66
N ALA A 267 -18.12 14.00 11.75
CA ALA A 267 -17.30 14.37 12.90
C ALA A 267 -17.67 15.76 13.37
N ALA A 268 -17.90 15.93 14.68
CA ALA A 268 -18.24 17.23 15.26
C ALA A 268 -16.98 17.93 15.81
N ILE A 269 -16.84 19.21 15.52
CA ILE A 269 -15.81 20.11 16.06
C ILE A 269 -16.50 21.06 17.03
N VAL A 270 -15.87 21.34 18.19
CA VAL A 270 -16.40 22.32 19.17
C VAL A 270 -16.56 23.71 18.58
N ALA A 271 -17.35 24.58 19.21
CA ALA A 271 -17.61 25.95 18.74
C ALA A 271 -16.35 26.83 18.68
N THR A 272 -15.39 26.59 19.57
CA THR A 272 -14.14 27.37 19.69
C THR A 272 -12.95 26.40 19.75
N PRO A 273 -12.61 25.74 18.64
CA PRO A 273 -11.48 24.81 18.61
C PRO A 273 -10.15 25.57 18.52
N THR A 274 -9.08 24.90 18.86
CA THR A 274 -7.73 25.35 18.49
C THR A 274 -7.46 24.95 17.05
N TYR A 275 -7.14 25.90 16.19
CA TYR A 275 -6.76 25.63 14.81
C TYR A 275 -5.24 25.74 14.62
N ILE A 276 -4.67 24.73 13.98
CA ILE A 276 -3.29 24.73 13.47
C ILE A 276 -3.37 24.59 11.96
N TYR A 277 -3.06 25.64 11.24
CA TYR A 277 -3.10 25.69 9.78
C TYR A 277 -1.69 25.71 9.23
N ASN A 278 -1.35 24.69 8.45
CA ASN A 278 -0.03 24.54 7.84
C ASN A 278 1.12 24.72 8.86
N GLY A 279 0.97 24.10 10.04
CA GLY A 279 1.98 24.06 11.08
C GLY A 279 1.97 25.25 12.07
N LYS A 280 1.12 26.26 11.88
CA LYS A 280 1.01 27.40 12.83
C LYS A 280 -0.42 27.62 13.31
N TYR A 281 -0.52 28.21 14.48
CA TYR A 281 -1.80 28.63 15.07
C TYR A 281 -2.54 29.62 14.14
N ALA A 282 -3.84 29.38 13.96
CA ALA A 282 -4.75 30.27 13.28
C ALA A 282 -5.93 30.60 14.22
N ALA A 283 -6.26 31.89 14.36
CA ALA A 283 -7.33 32.29 15.27
C ALA A 283 -8.72 31.81 14.85
N THR A 284 -8.95 31.72 13.53
CA THR A 284 -10.20 31.22 12.92
C THR A 284 -9.90 30.63 11.57
N LEU A 285 -10.69 29.62 11.17
CA LEU A 285 -10.67 29.09 9.79
C LEU A 285 -12.08 29.08 9.21
N THR A 286 -12.17 29.36 7.92
CA THR A 286 -13.42 29.22 7.15
C THR A 286 -13.73 27.74 6.88
N ASN A 287 -14.96 27.45 6.49
CA ASN A 287 -15.34 26.09 6.12
C ASN A 287 -14.57 25.60 4.86
N GLU A 288 -14.21 26.51 3.95
CA GLU A 288 -13.37 26.22 2.78
C GLU A 288 -11.95 25.85 3.18
N GLN A 289 -11.35 26.55 4.15
CA GLN A 289 -10.01 26.22 4.66
C GLN A 289 -10.00 24.89 5.41
N LEU A 290 -11.11 24.50 6.05
CA LEU A 290 -11.27 23.19 6.68
C LEU A 290 -11.51 22.05 5.67
N LYS A 291 -11.68 22.39 4.39
CA LYS A 291 -11.76 21.44 3.28
C LYS A 291 -10.66 21.75 2.26
N PRO A 292 -9.38 21.45 2.56
CA PRO A 292 -8.29 21.73 1.63
C PRO A 292 -8.46 20.96 0.32
N ALA A 293 -7.95 21.51 -0.78
CA ALA A 293 -8.00 20.84 -2.08
C ALA A 293 -7.01 19.65 -2.17
N SER A 294 -5.95 19.66 -1.37
CA SER A 294 -4.91 18.64 -1.28
C SER A 294 -4.40 18.57 0.16
N GLY A 295 -3.93 17.42 0.61
CA GLY A 295 -3.46 17.18 1.97
C GLY A 295 -4.49 16.51 2.87
N ASN A 296 -4.59 16.92 4.13
CA ASN A 296 -5.47 16.29 5.11
C ASN A 296 -6.02 17.25 6.17
N LEU A 297 -7.05 16.79 6.83
CA LEU A 297 -7.63 17.35 8.05
C LEU A 297 -7.41 16.34 9.18
N ILE A 298 -6.72 16.75 10.26
CA ILE A 298 -6.55 15.92 11.45
C ILE A 298 -7.32 16.54 12.59
N LEU A 299 -8.25 15.77 13.15
CA LEU A 299 -9.10 16.17 14.26
C LEU A 299 -8.63 15.41 15.51
N LEU A 300 -8.38 16.13 16.58
CA LEU A 300 -7.93 15.59 17.85
C LEU A 300 -8.93 15.98 18.96
N ASP A 301 -9.47 14.97 19.65
CA ASP A 301 -10.32 15.07 20.83
C ASP A 301 -9.47 14.70 22.05
N THR A 302 -9.20 15.67 22.91
CA THR A 302 -8.28 15.54 24.04
C THR A 302 -8.97 15.26 25.38
N ASP A 303 -10.30 15.35 25.43
CA ASP A 303 -11.11 15.07 26.62
C ASP A 303 -12.00 13.83 26.45
N THR A 304 -11.94 13.19 25.28
CA THR A 304 -12.64 11.93 24.95
C THR A 304 -14.17 12.02 24.99
N ASN A 305 -14.71 13.18 24.67
CA ASN A 305 -16.17 13.42 24.63
C ASN A 305 -16.76 13.18 23.22
N ASN A 306 -15.96 12.76 22.25
CA ASN A 306 -16.29 12.54 20.83
C ASN A 306 -16.63 13.85 20.08
N VAL A 307 -16.20 14.99 20.56
CA VAL A 307 -16.24 16.26 19.86
C VAL A 307 -14.81 16.82 19.81
N TYR A 308 -14.31 17.06 18.63
CA TYR A 308 -12.92 17.41 18.41
C TYR A 308 -12.62 18.86 18.80
N ASP A 309 -11.57 19.07 19.58
CA ASP A 309 -11.21 20.36 20.15
C ASP A 309 -9.92 20.97 19.56
N ILE A 310 -9.09 20.18 18.90
CA ILE A 310 -7.91 20.66 18.15
C ILE A 310 -8.03 20.18 16.70
N VAL A 311 -7.79 21.10 15.77
CA VAL A 311 -7.95 20.87 14.34
C VAL A 311 -6.66 21.27 13.63
N PHE A 312 -6.00 20.29 12.99
CA PHE A 312 -4.86 20.53 12.13
C PHE A 312 -5.32 20.46 10.68
N VAL A 313 -4.95 21.45 9.90
CA VAL A 313 -5.18 21.50 8.46
C VAL A 313 -3.84 21.55 7.76
N ASN A 314 -3.54 20.56 6.95
CA ASN A 314 -2.41 20.56 6.04
C ASN A 314 -2.93 20.75 4.61
N HIS A 315 -2.73 21.94 4.07
CA HIS A 315 -3.15 22.30 2.72
C HIS A 315 -1.93 22.44 1.83
N PHE A 316 -1.72 21.45 0.95
CA PHE A 316 -0.60 21.48 0.02
C PHE A 316 -0.94 22.25 -1.25
N THR A 317 0.06 22.98 -1.72
CA THR A 317 0.09 23.62 -3.04
C THR A 317 1.31 23.06 -3.79
N ASN A 318 1.19 22.85 -5.09
CA ASN A 318 2.30 22.35 -5.90
C ASN A 318 2.91 23.50 -6.72
N LEU A 319 4.24 23.46 -6.84
CA LEU A 319 5.04 24.27 -7.74
C LEU A 319 5.96 23.35 -8.52
N VAL A 320 6.04 23.55 -9.84
CA VAL A 320 6.97 22.82 -10.71
C VAL A 320 8.14 23.73 -11.01
N VAL A 321 9.32 23.32 -10.63
CA VAL A 321 10.54 24.15 -10.75
C VAL A 321 10.85 24.46 -12.20
N GLU A 322 10.88 25.75 -12.55
CA GLU A 322 11.42 26.25 -13.82
C GLU A 322 12.85 26.75 -13.62
N THR A 323 13.05 27.65 -12.67
CA THR A 323 14.38 28.18 -12.33
C THR A 323 14.51 28.40 -10.82
N VAL A 324 15.74 28.34 -10.35
CA VAL A 324 16.10 28.67 -8.96
C VAL A 324 17.15 29.77 -8.98
N SER A 325 16.90 30.85 -8.26
CA SER A 325 17.89 31.91 -8.04
C SER A 325 18.76 31.58 -6.82
N SER A 326 20.00 31.20 -7.03
CA SER A 326 20.97 30.97 -5.95
C SER A 326 21.25 32.20 -5.08
N ALA A 327 21.02 33.40 -5.62
CA ALA A 327 21.25 34.65 -4.87
C ALA A 327 20.11 35.03 -3.94
N THR A 328 18.89 34.52 -4.15
CA THR A 328 17.71 34.96 -3.40
C THR A 328 16.86 33.79 -2.89
N GLY A 329 17.22 32.54 -3.19
CA GLY A 329 16.39 31.40 -2.87
C GLY A 329 15.01 31.38 -3.58
N ARG A 330 14.80 32.23 -4.59
CA ARG A 330 13.54 32.29 -5.32
C ARG A 330 13.42 31.14 -6.30
N VAL A 331 12.36 30.37 -6.16
CA VAL A 331 11.98 29.28 -7.07
C VAL A 331 10.80 29.76 -7.91
N THR A 332 10.92 29.72 -9.25
CA THR A 332 9.82 30.09 -10.17
C THR A 332 9.06 28.86 -10.64
N ASP A 333 7.75 28.99 -10.78
CA ASP A 333 6.90 27.93 -11.28
C ASP A 333 6.84 27.90 -12.80
N LYS A 334 6.94 26.71 -13.38
CA LYS A 334 6.92 26.48 -14.84
C LYS A 334 5.62 26.90 -15.52
N TYR A 335 4.53 26.92 -14.77
CA TYR A 335 3.20 27.26 -15.26
C TYR A 335 2.74 28.67 -14.83
N ASN A 336 3.65 29.49 -14.27
CA ASN A 336 3.37 30.84 -13.78
C ASN A 336 2.31 30.88 -12.65
N ASN A 337 2.15 29.82 -11.88
CA ASN A 337 1.26 29.79 -10.71
C ASN A 337 1.82 30.57 -9.52
N GLY A 338 2.97 31.24 -9.70
CA GLY A 338 3.62 32.06 -8.70
C GLY A 338 5.11 31.78 -8.54
N SER A 339 5.63 32.11 -7.38
CA SER A 339 7.00 31.79 -6.99
C SER A 339 7.08 31.52 -5.50
N LEU A 340 7.98 30.65 -5.09
CA LEU A 340 8.28 30.36 -3.70
C LEU A 340 9.61 31.00 -3.34
N LEU A 341 9.67 31.67 -2.19
CA LEU A 341 10.90 32.28 -1.68
C LEU A 341 11.42 31.43 -0.52
N LEU A 342 12.52 30.75 -0.76
CA LEU A 342 13.21 29.89 0.19
C LEU A 342 14.59 30.50 0.47
N ASP A 343 14.59 31.66 1.15
CA ASP A 343 15.82 32.43 1.43
C ASP A 343 16.46 31.93 2.74
N PRO A 344 17.64 31.27 2.70
CA PRO A 344 18.31 30.80 3.90
C PRO A 344 18.78 31.94 4.84
N GLU A 345 18.88 33.14 4.35
CA GLU A 345 19.27 34.31 5.15
C GLU A 345 18.04 35.09 5.72
N SER A 346 16.84 34.58 5.49
CA SER A 346 15.62 35.22 5.99
C SER A 346 15.55 35.15 7.51
N THR A 347 15.26 36.29 8.14
CA THR A 347 15.00 36.40 9.57
C THR A 347 13.50 36.42 9.91
N THR A 348 12.62 36.30 8.91
CA THR A 348 11.17 36.46 9.09
C THR A 348 10.37 35.26 8.58
N VAL A 349 10.95 34.45 7.73
CA VAL A 349 10.32 33.26 7.17
C VAL A 349 11.24 32.06 7.39
N ASP A 350 10.76 31.09 8.14
CA ASP A 350 11.42 29.82 8.31
C ASP A 350 10.94 28.87 7.22
N PHE A 351 11.83 28.05 6.68
CA PHE A 351 11.44 27.00 5.77
C PHE A 351 12.19 25.69 6.02
N VAL A 352 11.52 24.60 5.67
CA VAL A 352 12.10 23.25 5.63
C VAL A 352 11.86 22.72 4.23
N LEU A 353 12.92 22.32 3.52
CA LEU A 353 12.87 21.75 2.18
C LEU A 353 13.42 20.32 2.21
N ILE A 354 12.55 19.33 1.98
CA ILE A 354 12.87 17.90 2.10
C ILE A 354 12.83 17.24 0.72
N LYS A 355 13.92 16.54 0.38
CA LYS A 355 14.03 15.68 -0.81
C LYS A 355 14.56 14.31 -0.40
N ASP A 356 13.87 13.24 -0.80
CA ASP A 356 14.24 11.86 -0.45
C ASP A 356 14.46 11.63 1.06
N GLY A 357 13.67 12.34 1.89
CA GLY A 357 13.75 12.26 3.35
C GLY A 357 14.93 13.00 3.98
N GLN A 358 15.69 13.78 3.21
CA GLN A 358 16.78 14.63 3.67
C GLN A 358 16.44 16.10 3.46
N GLU A 359 16.85 16.93 4.42
CA GLU A 359 16.78 18.37 4.26
C GLU A 359 17.83 18.83 3.26
N ILE A 360 17.43 19.66 2.30
CA ILE A 360 18.29 20.17 1.23
C ILE A 360 18.24 21.70 1.16
N LEU A 361 19.22 22.30 0.49
CA LEU A 361 19.22 23.73 0.17
C LEU A 361 18.49 23.98 -1.17
N PRO A 362 17.91 25.18 -1.36
CA PRO A 362 17.18 25.54 -2.59
C PRO A 362 18.01 25.39 -3.87
N GLU A 363 19.32 25.57 -3.82
CA GLU A 363 20.26 25.41 -4.95
C GLU A 363 20.42 23.96 -5.43
N GLU A 364 19.96 22.97 -4.65
CA GLU A 364 19.95 21.55 -5.02
C GLU A 364 18.70 21.17 -5.85
N LEU A 365 17.72 22.05 -5.93
CA LEU A 365 16.54 21.89 -6.78
C LEU A 365 16.94 21.92 -8.27
N ARG A 366 16.23 21.14 -9.06
CA ARG A 366 16.42 21.03 -10.52
C ARG A 366 15.15 21.38 -11.26
N GLU A 367 15.29 21.80 -12.50
CA GLU A 367 14.15 21.96 -13.40
C GLU A 367 13.32 20.66 -13.46
N TRP A 368 11.99 20.80 -13.44
CA TRP A 368 11.00 19.73 -13.35
C TRP A 368 10.84 19.04 -11.99
N ASP A 369 11.62 19.34 -10.97
CA ASP A 369 11.29 18.91 -9.62
C ASP A 369 9.89 19.45 -9.24
N VAL A 370 9.06 18.62 -8.65
CA VAL A 370 7.73 19.02 -8.17
C VAL A 370 7.80 19.28 -6.68
N ILE A 371 7.54 20.50 -6.27
CA ILE A 371 7.51 20.89 -4.85
C ILE A 371 6.07 20.93 -4.37
N SER A 372 5.68 20.03 -3.47
CA SER A 372 4.44 20.11 -2.72
C SER A 372 4.71 20.82 -1.40
N TYR A 373 4.13 21.97 -1.20
CA TYR A 373 4.46 22.82 -0.04
C TYR A 373 3.24 23.36 0.67
N THR A 374 3.40 23.64 1.96
CA THR A 374 2.44 24.36 2.78
C THR A 374 3.01 25.71 3.18
N VAL A 375 2.14 26.72 3.32
CA VAL A 375 2.50 28.03 3.86
C VAL A 375 1.55 28.31 5.01
N SER A 376 2.09 28.67 6.17
CA SER A 376 1.29 29.08 7.32
C SER A 376 0.45 30.33 7.02
N GLU A 377 -0.61 30.57 7.79
CA GLU A 377 -1.51 31.72 7.57
C GLU A 377 -0.77 33.06 7.71
N ASP A 378 0.16 33.16 8.65
CA ASP A 378 1.03 34.34 8.86
C ASP A 378 2.16 34.44 7.82
N LYS A 379 2.30 33.44 6.95
CA LYS A 379 3.36 33.34 5.92
C LYS A 379 4.79 33.28 6.45
N GLN A 380 4.96 32.91 7.70
CA GLN A 380 6.28 32.84 8.37
C GLN A 380 6.87 31.43 8.41
N LEU A 381 6.11 30.39 8.01
CA LEU A 381 6.59 29.01 7.93
C LEU A 381 6.22 28.39 6.60
N ILE A 382 7.21 27.79 5.94
CA ILE A 382 7.05 27.02 4.70
C ILE A 382 7.58 25.62 4.95
N LYS A 383 6.75 24.59 4.72
CA LYS A 383 7.21 23.18 4.67
C LYS A 383 7.05 22.67 3.26
N ALA A 384 8.15 22.27 2.64
CA ALA A 384 8.22 21.90 1.24
C ALA A 384 8.81 20.50 1.06
N TYR A 385 8.17 19.69 0.24
CA TYR A 385 8.55 18.32 -0.08
C TYR A 385 8.77 18.20 -1.58
N VAL A 386 9.94 17.74 -1.98
CA VAL A 386 10.32 17.62 -3.39
C VAL A 386 10.10 16.20 -3.87
N SER A 387 9.25 16.04 -4.86
CA SER A 387 9.06 14.79 -5.59
C SER A 387 9.88 14.80 -6.87
N THR A 388 10.65 13.74 -7.10
CA THR A 388 11.38 13.46 -8.35
C THR A 388 10.72 12.35 -9.16
N GLU A 389 9.57 11.82 -8.67
CA GLU A 389 8.85 10.76 -9.35
C GLU A 389 8.29 11.22 -10.68
N SER A 390 8.50 10.42 -11.70
CA SER A 390 7.97 10.67 -13.04
C SER A 390 7.73 9.39 -13.81
N VAL A 391 6.81 9.44 -14.76
CA VAL A 391 6.50 8.36 -15.69
C VAL A 391 6.66 8.87 -17.10
N LEU A 392 7.43 8.17 -17.93
CA LEU A 392 7.56 8.46 -19.36
C LEU A 392 6.60 7.54 -20.13
N GLY A 393 5.76 8.08 -21.00
CA GLY A 393 4.84 7.26 -21.77
C GLY A 393 3.79 8.05 -22.53
N THR A 394 2.78 7.33 -22.99
CA THR A 394 1.63 7.84 -23.74
C THR A 394 0.35 7.61 -22.95
N VAL A 395 -0.55 8.58 -22.93
CA VAL A 395 -1.89 8.39 -22.35
C VAL A 395 -2.70 7.48 -23.28
N THR A 396 -2.96 6.26 -22.82
CA THR A 396 -3.65 5.23 -23.61
C THR A 396 -5.13 5.08 -23.24
N GLN A 397 -5.55 5.63 -22.10
CA GLN A 397 -6.91 5.53 -21.60
C GLN A 397 -7.26 6.74 -20.73
N ILE A 398 -8.52 7.18 -20.81
CA ILE A 398 -9.10 8.19 -19.92
C ILE A 398 -10.44 7.69 -19.39
N SER A 399 -10.65 7.78 -18.07
CA SER A 399 -11.86 7.39 -17.38
C SER A 399 -12.33 8.51 -16.42
N LYS A 400 -13.46 8.30 -15.74
CA LYS A 400 -13.94 9.21 -14.68
C LYS A 400 -12.98 9.34 -13.51
N ASP A 401 -12.19 8.27 -13.23
CA ASP A 401 -11.30 8.19 -12.08
C ASP A 401 -9.87 8.69 -12.40
N GLY A 402 -9.59 8.97 -13.66
CA GLY A 402 -8.29 9.47 -14.11
C GLY A 402 -7.87 8.93 -15.47
N PHE A 403 -6.58 8.70 -15.68
CA PHE A 403 -6.03 8.23 -16.95
C PHE A 403 -4.89 7.23 -16.73
N LYS A 404 -4.67 6.38 -17.73
CA LYS A 404 -3.55 5.42 -17.74
C LYS A 404 -2.46 5.85 -18.71
N ILE A 405 -1.22 5.55 -18.37
CA ILE A 405 -0.02 5.80 -19.20
C ILE A 405 0.55 4.45 -19.58
N ASP A 406 0.75 4.19 -20.88
CA ASP A 406 1.30 2.96 -21.46
C ASP A 406 0.64 1.68 -20.91
N ASN A 407 -0.70 1.64 -20.85
CA ASN A 407 -1.46 0.51 -20.34
C ASN A 407 -1.08 0.04 -18.93
N SER A 408 -0.56 0.98 -18.09
CA SER A 408 -0.23 0.64 -16.70
C SER A 408 -1.48 0.23 -15.92
N GLU A 409 -1.32 -0.64 -14.92
CA GLU A 409 -2.42 -0.95 -14.00
C GLU A 409 -2.80 0.26 -13.13
N ARG A 410 -1.87 1.20 -12.92
CA ARG A 410 -2.09 2.40 -12.11
C ARG A 410 -2.89 3.44 -12.88
N THR A 411 -3.98 3.90 -12.29
CA THR A 411 -4.72 5.08 -12.75
C THR A 411 -4.12 6.33 -12.12
N TYR A 412 -3.75 7.29 -12.94
CA TYR A 412 -3.20 8.58 -12.52
C TYR A 412 -4.29 9.65 -12.52
N GLN A 413 -4.20 10.57 -11.59
CA GLN A 413 -5.07 11.74 -11.55
C GLN A 413 -4.26 12.99 -11.88
N LYS A 414 -4.94 14.02 -12.39
CA LYS A 414 -4.36 15.34 -12.60
C LYS A 414 -4.31 16.12 -11.29
N ALA A 415 -3.18 16.68 -10.92
CA ALA A 415 -3.08 17.62 -9.81
C ALA A 415 -3.86 18.92 -10.13
N ALA A 416 -4.49 19.51 -9.12
CA ALA A 416 -5.24 20.76 -9.30
C ALA A 416 -4.36 21.95 -9.76
N SER A 417 -3.07 21.90 -9.45
CA SER A 417 -2.06 22.90 -9.86
C SER A 417 -1.65 22.81 -11.34
N TYR A 418 -1.91 21.68 -12.01
CA TYR A 418 -1.56 21.53 -13.42
C TYR A 418 -2.62 22.20 -14.32
N PRO A 419 -2.29 23.28 -15.04
CA PRO A 419 -3.29 24.10 -15.73
C PRO A 419 -3.81 23.50 -17.04
N ASN A 420 -3.04 22.57 -17.65
CA ASN A 420 -3.38 22.04 -18.96
C ASN A 420 -4.25 20.78 -18.83
N GLU A 421 -5.04 20.49 -19.87
CA GLU A 421 -5.74 19.23 -19.97
C GLU A 421 -4.79 18.09 -20.36
N ILE A 422 -5.15 16.90 -19.90
CA ILE A 422 -4.49 15.64 -20.29
C ILE A 422 -5.46 14.89 -21.19
N ASN A 423 -5.02 14.63 -22.42
CA ASN A 423 -5.86 14.02 -23.43
C ASN A 423 -5.31 12.66 -23.83
N LEU A 424 -6.19 11.84 -24.40
CA LEU A 424 -5.81 10.59 -25.04
C LEU A 424 -4.73 10.87 -26.10
N ARG A 425 -3.68 10.04 -26.13
CA ARG A 425 -2.47 10.19 -26.96
C ARG A 425 -1.48 11.27 -26.54
N ASP A 426 -1.70 11.97 -25.42
CA ASP A 426 -0.66 12.86 -24.89
C ASP A 426 0.59 12.03 -24.57
N GLN A 427 1.72 12.44 -25.13
CA GLN A 427 3.00 11.77 -24.92
C GLN A 427 3.95 12.70 -24.18
N GLY A 428 4.79 12.11 -23.32
CA GLY A 428 5.82 12.85 -22.62
C GLY A 428 6.23 12.21 -21.31
N ARG A 429 6.94 12.98 -20.52
CA ARG A 429 7.28 12.63 -19.14
C ARG A 429 6.31 13.33 -18.20
N PHE A 430 5.58 12.54 -17.42
CA PHE A 430 4.59 12.98 -16.47
C PHE A 430 5.23 13.02 -15.09
N TYR A 431 5.34 14.19 -14.49
CA TYR A 431 5.94 14.41 -13.17
C TYR A 431 4.87 14.41 -12.09
N LEU A 432 5.12 13.70 -11.02
CA LEU A 432 4.14 13.44 -9.97
C LEU A 432 4.41 14.31 -8.74
N ASP A 433 3.36 14.77 -8.11
CA ASP A 433 3.43 15.40 -6.79
C ASP A 433 3.56 14.36 -5.66
N MET A 434 3.64 14.81 -4.42
CA MET A 434 3.76 13.92 -3.26
C MET A 434 2.54 13.02 -3.03
N GLU A 435 1.38 13.35 -3.61
CA GLU A 435 0.18 12.50 -3.59
C GLU A 435 0.12 11.53 -4.78
N GLY A 436 1.12 11.57 -5.66
CA GLY A 436 1.19 10.74 -6.87
C GLY A 436 0.28 11.20 -8.01
N LYS A 437 -0.19 12.45 -7.97
CA LYS A 437 -0.96 13.09 -9.03
C LYS A 437 -0.02 13.78 -10.02
N VAL A 438 -0.41 13.85 -11.29
CA VAL A 438 0.38 14.51 -12.33
C VAL A 438 0.33 16.02 -12.17
N ALA A 439 1.44 16.61 -11.76
CA ALA A 439 1.61 18.05 -11.57
C ALA A 439 2.26 18.74 -12.77
N ALA A 440 2.95 18.00 -13.66
CA ALA A 440 3.55 18.53 -14.88
C ALA A 440 3.66 17.47 -15.97
N VAL A 441 3.70 17.93 -17.23
CA VAL A 441 3.97 17.06 -18.38
C VAL A 441 5.01 17.75 -19.28
N ASP A 442 6.17 17.12 -19.43
CA ASP A 442 7.14 17.50 -20.46
C ASP A 442 6.83 16.74 -21.75
N ARG A 443 6.13 17.39 -22.68
CA ARG A 443 5.78 16.85 -24.00
C ARG A 443 6.95 16.83 -24.98
N THR A 444 8.10 17.40 -24.61
CA THR A 444 9.33 17.33 -25.41
C THR A 444 10.17 16.11 -25.08
N ALA A 445 9.92 15.47 -23.95
CA ALA A 445 10.57 14.23 -23.58
C ALA A 445 10.22 13.13 -24.58
N ASN A 446 11.23 12.50 -25.13
CA ASN A 446 11.05 11.46 -26.15
C ASN A 446 10.52 10.18 -25.48
N THR A 447 9.33 9.72 -25.88
CA THR A 447 8.74 8.47 -25.42
C THR A 447 9.35 7.26 -26.12
N THR A 448 10.10 7.46 -27.19
CA THR A 448 10.80 6.40 -27.91
C THR A 448 12.04 5.97 -27.12
N GLY A 449 11.97 4.79 -26.49
CA GLY A 449 13.17 4.06 -26.17
C GLY A 449 13.48 3.74 -24.76
N THR A 450 12.61 2.97 -24.08
CA THR A 450 13.13 2.02 -23.10
C THR A 450 13.66 0.81 -23.88
N ALA A 451 14.92 0.46 -23.70
CA ALA A 451 15.48 -0.72 -24.35
C ALA A 451 14.70 -1.97 -23.88
N ILE A 452 14.04 -2.65 -24.79
CA ILE A 452 13.36 -3.92 -24.52
C ILE A 452 14.44 -5.01 -24.46
N ARG A 453 14.38 -5.88 -23.47
CA ARG A 453 15.30 -7.02 -23.33
C ARG A 453 14.51 -8.31 -23.13
N GLY A 454 14.68 -9.25 -24.07
CA GLY A 454 14.15 -10.60 -23.95
C GLY A 454 12.63 -10.72 -23.84
N SER A 455 11.87 -9.81 -24.45
CA SER A 455 10.41 -9.86 -24.47
C SER A 455 9.92 -10.90 -25.47
N TYR A 456 8.82 -11.60 -25.12
CA TYR A 456 8.14 -12.48 -26.08
C TYR A 456 7.39 -11.68 -27.14
N GLY A 457 7.43 -12.17 -28.37
CA GLY A 457 6.69 -11.64 -29.49
C GLY A 457 6.47 -12.71 -30.55
N TYR A 458 5.40 -12.59 -31.33
CA TYR A 458 5.17 -13.48 -32.46
C TYR A 458 5.68 -12.81 -33.72
N LEU A 459 6.73 -13.38 -34.33
CA LEU A 459 7.28 -12.90 -35.59
C LEU A 459 6.26 -13.12 -36.70
N VAL A 460 5.77 -12.05 -37.30
CA VAL A 460 4.77 -12.10 -38.38
C VAL A 460 5.44 -12.11 -39.75
N GLY A 461 6.49 -11.30 -39.89
CA GLY A 461 7.25 -11.18 -41.14
C GLY A 461 8.49 -10.34 -40.98
N ALA A 462 9.40 -10.44 -41.92
CA ALA A 462 10.55 -9.55 -42.02
C ALA A 462 10.90 -9.34 -43.48
N VAL A 463 11.35 -8.11 -43.77
CA VAL A 463 11.77 -7.72 -45.12
C VAL A 463 13.05 -6.89 -45.03
N LYS A 464 13.82 -6.90 -46.12
CA LYS A 464 14.93 -5.98 -46.31
C LYS A 464 14.49 -4.85 -47.23
N GLU A 465 14.68 -3.65 -46.76
CA GLU A 465 14.40 -2.42 -47.56
C GLU A 465 15.64 -1.54 -47.64
N GLY A 466 15.79 -0.78 -48.70
CA GLY A 466 16.83 0.19 -48.88
C GLY A 466 17.40 0.19 -50.30
N THR A 467 17.78 1.38 -50.78
CA THR A 467 18.37 1.58 -52.10
C THR A 467 19.90 1.79 -52.02
N PHE A 468 20.39 2.25 -50.86
CA PHE A 468 21.80 2.55 -50.60
C PHE A 468 22.36 1.87 -49.38
N GLU A 469 21.51 1.65 -48.33
CA GLU A 469 21.84 0.87 -47.17
C GLU A 469 20.70 -0.13 -46.91
N ASP A 470 21.07 -1.38 -46.76
CA ASP A 470 20.10 -2.49 -46.47
C ASP A 470 19.64 -2.37 -45.01
N THR A 471 18.39 -2.02 -44.84
CA THR A 471 17.73 -2.00 -43.51
C THR A 471 16.80 -3.18 -43.37
N LEU A 472 16.89 -3.91 -42.25
CA LEU A 472 15.95 -4.97 -41.89
C LEU A 472 14.74 -4.33 -41.24
N ARG A 473 13.52 -4.70 -41.68
CA ARG A 473 12.26 -4.39 -41.02
C ARG A 473 11.60 -5.69 -40.56
N VAL A 474 11.23 -5.73 -39.31
CA VAL A 474 10.64 -6.91 -38.70
C VAL A 474 9.28 -6.54 -38.13
N ARG A 475 8.26 -7.26 -38.56
CA ARG A 475 6.90 -7.13 -38.03
C ARG A 475 6.69 -8.15 -36.94
N ILE A 476 6.37 -7.70 -35.73
CA ILE A 476 6.19 -8.51 -34.52
C ILE A 476 4.84 -8.19 -33.90
N PHE A 477 4.06 -9.23 -33.59
CA PHE A 477 2.90 -9.13 -32.71
C PHE A 477 3.39 -9.34 -31.27
N THR A 478 3.28 -8.31 -30.44
CA THR A 478 3.90 -8.25 -29.12
C THR A 478 3.08 -8.99 -28.06
N ALA A 479 3.67 -9.25 -26.90
CA ALA A 479 2.96 -9.79 -25.75
C ALA A 479 1.93 -8.80 -25.15
N ALA A 480 1.97 -7.53 -25.53
CA ALA A 480 0.96 -6.54 -25.18
C ALA A 480 -0.28 -6.58 -26.09
N GLY A 481 -0.24 -7.34 -27.21
CA GLY A 481 -1.33 -7.42 -28.18
C GLY A 481 -1.18 -6.50 -29.38
N ASP A 482 -0.12 -5.68 -29.44
CA ASP A 482 0.13 -4.73 -30.52
C ASP A 482 0.94 -5.32 -31.65
N THR A 483 0.70 -4.89 -32.89
CA THR A 483 1.55 -5.20 -34.03
C THR A 483 2.53 -4.05 -34.29
N VAL A 484 3.82 -4.29 -34.08
CA VAL A 484 4.88 -3.29 -34.29
C VAL A 484 5.78 -3.65 -35.46
N VAL A 485 6.28 -2.64 -36.17
CA VAL A 485 7.31 -2.80 -37.17
C VAL A 485 8.59 -2.14 -36.64
N LEU A 486 9.60 -2.96 -36.36
CA LEU A 486 10.89 -2.52 -35.82
C LEU A 486 11.93 -2.46 -36.93
N GLU A 487 12.72 -1.38 -36.95
CA GLU A 487 13.90 -1.29 -37.77
C GLU A 487 15.08 -1.99 -37.10
N GLY A 488 15.80 -2.81 -37.81
CA GLY A 488 17.01 -3.47 -37.34
C GLY A 488 18.15 -2.50 -37.18
N ALA A 489 18.94 -2.65 -36.14
CA ALA A 489 20.25 -2.03 -36.08
C ALA A 489 21.14 -2.57 -37.23
N SER A 490 22.22 -1.83 -37.57
CA SER A 490 23.14 -2.24 -38.64
C SER A 490 23.79 -3.62 -38.43
N ARG A 491 23.77 -4.11 -37.17
CA ARG A 491 24.23 -5.42 -36.74
C ARG A 491 23.27 -5.99 -35.71
N ILE A 492 22.77 -7.19 -35.94
CA ILE A 492 21.76 -7.83 -35.11
C ILE A 492 22.31 -9.15 -34.54
N ARG A 493 21.94 -9.46 -33.31
CA ARG A 493 22.18 -10.79 -32.73
C ARG A 493 20.99 -11.72 -33.04
N VAL A 494 21.27 -12.94 -33.46
CA VAL A 494 20.27 -14.02 -33.56
C VAL A 494 20.79 -15.22 -32.81
N ASN A 495 20.11 -15.59 -31.71
CA ASN A 495 20.59 -16.56 -30.72
C ASN A 495 22.03 -16.15 -30.28
N ASP A 496 22.96 -17.09 -30.33
CA ASP A 496 24.37 -16.87 -29.95
C ASP A 496 25.27 -16.28 -31.06
N LYS A 497 24.69 -15.91 -32.23
CA LYS A 497 25.43 -15.32 -33.35
C LYS A 497 25.29 -13.81 -33.35
N TYR A 498 26.41 -13.12 -33.31
CA TYR A 498 26.45 -11.65 -33.19
C TYR A 498 26.89 -11.03 -34.54
N GLY A 499 26.45 -9.80 -34.75
CA GLY A 499 26.91 -8.98 -35.85
C GLY A 499 26.37 -9.38 -37.23
N LEU A 500 25.20 -10.01 -37.27
CA LEU A 500 24.57 -10.46 -38.50
C LEU A 500 24.06 -9.29 -39.34
N THR A 501 24.20 -9.41 -40.66
CA THR A 501 23.60 -8.53 -41.63
C THR A 501 22.12 -8.86 -41.83
N PRO A 502 21.32 -7.93 -42.43
CA PRO A 502 19.90 -8.20 -42.76
C PRO A 502 19.67 -9.48 -43.55
N ASP A 503 20.52 -9.78 -44.57
CA ASP A 503 20.39 -11.04 -45.35
C ASP A 503 20.66 -12.28 -44.52
N GLU A 504 21.66 -12.25 -43.62
CA GLU A 504 21.94 -13.36 -42.72
C GLU A 504 20.85 -13.59 -41.70
N VAL A 505 20.20 -12.51 -41.22
CA VAL A 505 19.03 -12.62 -40.33
C VAL A 505 17.87 -13.24 -41.06
N LEU A 506 17.51 -12.75 -42.25
CA LEU A 506 16.40 -13.30 -43.03
C LEU A 506 16.62 -14.78 -43.38
N ALA A 507 17.83 -15.16 -43.74
CA ALA A 507 18.17 -16.57 -44.04
C ALA A 507 17.99 -17.48 -42.82
N THR A 508 18.00 -16.96 -41.60
CA THR A 508 17.82 -17.76 -40.38
C THR A 508 16.34 -18.08 -40.13
N PHE A 509 15.42 -17.20 -40.53
CA PHE A 509 13.98 -17.30 -40.23
C PHE A 509 13.13 -17.93 -41.34
N GLY A 510 13.69 -18.17 -42.53
CA GLY A 510 12.91 -18.70 -43.63
C GLY A 510 13.76 -19.26 -44.78
N LYS A 511 13.05 -19.82 -45.79
CA LYS A 511 13.61 -20.23 -47.07
C LYS A 511 13.13 -19.31 -48.19
N ASP A 512 14.01 -19.07 -49.14
CA ASP A 512 13.64 -18.32 -50.38
C ASP A 512 13.07 -16.91 -50.15
N GLY A 513 13.54 -16.22 -49.05
CA GLY A 513 13.13 -14.87 -48.74
C GLY A 513 11.78 -14.73 -47.99
N ALA A 514 11.10 -15.84 -47.74
CA ALA A 514 9.86 -15.84 -46.94
C ALA A 514 10.18 -16.24 -45.48
N VAL A 515 9.79 -15.37 -44.53
CA VAL A 515 9.92 -15.64 -43.11
C VAL A 515 8.78 -16.52 -42.63
N THR A 516 9.08 -17.57 -41.85
CA THR A 516 8.08 -18.41 -41.22
C THR A 516 7.61 -17.76 -39.91
N PRO A 517 6.32 -17.40 -39.80
CA PRO A 517 5.79 -16.86 -38.54
C PRO A 517 5.99 -17.82 -37.35
N GLN A 518 6.49 -17.31 -36.23
CA GLN A 518 6.83 -18.12 -35.06
C GLN A 518 7.01 -17.25 -33.81
N LEU A 519 6.91 -17.85 -32.62
CA LEU A 519 7.27 -17.16 -31.37
C LEU A 519 8.78 -16.94 -31.29
N ILE A 520 9.16 -15.75 -30.88
CA ILE A 520 10.54 -15.32 -30.67
C ILE A 520 10.65 -14.60 -29.32
N THR A 521 11.87 -14.45 -28.80
CA THR A 521 12.16 -13.32 -27.93
C THR A 521 12.95 -12.26 -28.70
N TYR A 522 12.76 -10.97 -28.34
CA TYR A 522 13.42 -9.88 -29.05
C TYR A 522 13.96 -8.80 -28.10
N GLU A 523 14.93 -8.06 -28.59
CA GLU A 523 15.59 -6.97 -27.88
C GLU A 523 15.65 -5.72 -28.76
N THR A 524 15.47 -4.55 -28.15
CA THR A 524 15.69 -3.26 -28.80
C THR A 524 16.68 -2.41 -28.02
N ASN A 525 17.31 -1.47 -28.70
CA ASN A 525 18.09 -0.42 -28.04
C ASN A 525 17.18 0.73 -27.56
N SER A 526 17.79 1.71 -26.89
CA SER A 526 17.08 2.92 -26.41
C SER A 526 16.50 3.81 -27.52
N GLN A 527 16.83 3.56 -28.79
CA GLN A 527 16.27 4.24 -29.97
C GLN A 527 15.09 3.46 -30.58
N GLY A 528 14.71 2.31 -29.97
CA GLY A 528 13.66 1.43 -30.48
C GLY A 528 14.12 0.48 -31.60
N ASN A 529 15.39 0.52 -32.02
CA ASN A 529 15.90 -0.35 -33.07
C ASN A 529 16.13 -1.76 -32.54
N LEU A 530 15.73 -2.75 -33.32
CA LEU A 530 15.91 -4.16 -33.04
C LEU A 530 17.41 -4.53 -33.02
N THR A 531 17.87 -5.08 -31.90
CA THR A 531 19.28 -5.46 -31.68
C THR A 531 19.48 -6.95 -31.53
N GLY A 532 18.44 -7.68 -31.16
CA GLY A 532 18.49 -9.12 -30.91
C GLY A 532 17.18 -9.83 -31.17
N LEU A 533 17.28 -11.07 -31.66
CA LEU A 533 16.19 -12.02 -31.85
C LEU A 533 16.64 -13.39 -31.41
N ASP A 534 15.78 -14.12 -30.67
CA ASP A 534 16.05 -15.51 -30.31
C ASP A 534 14.92 -16.42 -30.81
N ILE A 535 15.31 -17.52 -31.43
CA ILE A 535 14.44 -18.60 -31.88
C ILE A 535 14.41 -19.70 -30.81
N ALA A 536 13.23 -20.23 -30.52
CA ALA A 536 13.10 -21.30 -29.53
C ALA A 536 13.83 -22.57 -29.98
N VAL A 537 14.58 -23.17 -29.05
CA VAL A 537 15.13 -24.50 -29.24
C VAL A 537 14.00 -25.52 -29.18
N ASP A 538 13.80 -26.30 -30.23
CA ASP A 538 12.73 -27.28 -30.29
C ASP A 538 13.05 -28.49 -29.38
N LYS A 539 12.25 -28.64 -28.32
CA LYS A 539 12.26 -29.72 -27.35
C LYS A 539 10.94 -30.51 -27.37
N THR A 540 10.14 -30.37 -28.43
CA THR A 540 8.87 -31.08 -28.55
C THR A 540 9.11 -32.60 -28.52
N GLY A 541 8.25 -33.32 -27.76
CA GLY A 541 8.35 -34.74 -27.56
C GLY A 541 9.28 -35.21 -26.42
N THR A 542 10.11 -34.32 -25.85
CA THR A 542 10.89 -34.62 -24.65
C THR A 542 10.14 -34.28 -23.36
N GLY A 543 9.27 -33.27 -23.39
CA GLY A 543 8.57 -32.73 -22.21
C GLY A 543 9.51 -32.13 -21.15
N GLU A 544 10.77 -31.85 -21.50
CA GLU A 544 11.76 -31.31 -20.58
C GLU A 544 11.49 -29.83 -20.28
N PRO A 545 11.53 -29.45 -19.00
CA PRO A 545 11.43 -28.05 -18.59
C PRO A 545 12.54 -27.17 -19.17
N ASN A 546 12.27 -25.86 -19.28
CA ASN A 546 13.27 -24.86 -19.61
C ASN A 546 14.39 -24.83 -18.55
N ARG A 547 15.64 -24.70 -18.98
CA ARG A 547 16.84 -24.56 -18.14
C ARG A 547 17.63 -23.29 -18.50
N GLY A 548 16.94 -22.18 -18.65
CA GLY A 548 17.57 -20.90 -18.96
C GLY A 548 17.80 -20.64 -20.46
N VAL A 549 17.24 -21.49 -21.34
CA VAL A 549 17.25 -21.32 -22.79
C VAL A 549 15.83 -21.23 -23.29
N PHE A 550 15.54 -20.31 -24.20
CA PHE A 550 14.23 -20.19 -24.82
C PHE A 550 13.88 -21.48 -25.58
N THR A 551 12.80 -22.14 -25.17
CA THR A 551 12.47 -23.49 -25.64
C THR A 551 11.01 -23.60 -26.09
N LYS A 552 10.78 -24.38 -27.17
CA LYS A 552 9.48 -24.91 -27.53
C LYS A 552 9.35 -26.32 -27.00
N ASN A 553 8.44 -26.58 -26.07
CA ASN A 553 8.42 -27.83 -25.29
C ASN A 553 7.31 -28.79 -25.71
N ILE A 554 6.13 -28.28 -26.08
CA ILE A 554 4.97 -29.11 -26.44
C ILE A 554 4.33 -28.54 -27.71
N SER A 555 3.84 -29.44 -28.58
CA SER A 555 2.93 -29.13 -29.66
C SER A 555 1.91 -30.28 -29.70
N ALA A 556 0.67 -29.99 -29.28
CA ALA A 556 -0.35 -31.02 -29.10
C ALA A 556 -1.74 -30.49 -29.44
N ALA A 557 -2.52 -31.28 -30.13
CA ALA A 557 -3.91 -31.01 -30.44
C ALA A 557 -4.86 -31.53 -29.36
N GLU A 558 -6.07 -31.00 -29.34
CA GLU A 558 -7.19 -31.42 -28.50
C GLU A 558 -6.89 -31.55 -27.01
N GLN A 559 -6.05 -30.67 -26.44
CA GLN A 559 -5.74 -30.66 -25.02
C GLN A 559 -6.92 -30.11 -24.24
N ILE A 560 -7.44 -30.90 -23.30
CA ILE A 560 -8.64 -30.50 -22.52
C ILE A 560 -8.22 -29.66 -21.34
N TYR A 561 -8.85 -28.48 -21.18
CA TYR A 561 -8.68 -27.63 -20.03
C TYR A 561 -9.50 -28.11 -18.82
N LYS A 562 -8.88 -28.15 -17.65
CA LYS A 562 -9.50 -28.49 -16.36
C LYS A 562 -9.40 -27.31 -15.41
N SER A 563 -10.47 -26.58 -15.23
CA SER A 563 -10.50 -25.37 -14.39
C SER A 563 -10.17 -25.62 -12.91
N ALA A 564 -10.59 -26.81 -12.39
CA ALA A 564 -10.33 -27.19 -11.00
C ALA A 564 -8.83 -27.34 -10.67
N SER A 565 -8.00 -27.77 -11.64
CA SER A 565 -6.55 -27.91 -11.49
C SER A 565 -5.77 -26.78 -12.17
N GLY A 566 -6.42 -25.97 -13.00
CA GLY A 566 -5.76 -24.95 -13.82
C GLY A 566 -4.84 -25.57 -14.87
N THR A 567 -5.17 -26.76 -15.39
CA THR A 567 -4.29 -27.48 -16.32
C THR A 567 -4.92 -27.65 -17.70
N LEU A 568 -4.08 -27.53 -18.72
CA LEU A 568 -4.41 -27.80 -20.12
C LEU A 568 -3.63 -29.04 -20.55
N GLY A 569 -4.30 -30.19 -20.56
CA GLY A 569 -3.61 -31.47 -20.59
C GLY A 569 -2.70 -31.63 -19.36
N ASN A 570 -1.39 -31.79 -19.58
CA ASN A 570 -0.39 -31.92 -18.53
C ASN A 570 0.30 -30.57 -18.18
N VAL A 571 -0.11 -29.46 -18.80
CA VAL A 571 0.51 -28.15 -18.64
C VAL A 571 -0.29 -27.33 -17.67
N ARG A 572 0.37 -26.76 -16.66
CA ARG A 572 -0.24 -25.82 -15.71
C ARG A 572 -0.30 -24.44 -16.34
N VAL A 573 -1.49 -23.85 -16.36
CA VAL A 573 -1.74 -22.47 -16.81
C VAL A 573 -1.92 -21.59 -15.61
N THR A 574 -1.11 -20.57 -15.48
CA THR A 574 -1.11 -19.63 -14.35
C THR A 574 -1.56 -18.25 -14.83
N ASP A 575 -1.80 -17.32 -13.91
CA ASP A 575 -2.10 -15.91 -14.23
C ASP A 575 -0.91 -15.17 -14.87
N ARG A 576 0.29 -15.77 -14.83
CA ARG A 576 1.50 -15.26 -15.48
C ARG A 576 1.74 -15.86 -16.88
N THR A 577 0.95 -16.84 -17.27
CA THR A 577 1.06 -17.46 -18.58
C THR A 577 0.52 -16.52 -19.66
N ILE A 578 1.36 -16.12 -20.59
CA ILE A 578 0.95 -15.33 -21.76
C ILE A 578 0.34 -16.29 -22.79
N VAL A 579 -0.85 -15.99 -23.26
CA VAL A 579 -1.51 -16.81 -24.27
C VAL A 579 -1.63 -16.04 -25.57
N PHE A 580 -0.91 -16.46 -26.59
CA PHE A 580 -1.08 -15.97 -27.95
C PHE A 580 -2.15 -16.81 -28.64
N ASP A 581 -3.26 -16.16 -28.98
CA ASP A 581 -4.34 -16.75 -29.76
C ASP A 581 -4.06 -16.46 -31.24
N ILE A 582 -3.48 -17.44 -31.93
CA ILE A 582 -3.04 -17.31 -33.33
C ILE A 582 -3.78 -18.39 -34.14
N PRO A 583 -4.95 -18.09 -34.73
CA PRO A 583 -5.75 -19.08 -35.44
C PRO A 583 -4.99 -19.73 -36.60
N ALA A 584 -5.13 -21.05 -36.74
CA ALA A 584 -4.54 -21.78 -37.87
C ALA A 584 -5.00 -21.16 -39.18
N GLY A 585 -4.03 -20.86 -40.06
CA GLY A 585 -4.32 -20.25 -41.38
C GLY A 585 -4.50 -18.72 -41.33
N ALA A 586 -4.29 -18.06 -40.24
CA ALA A 586 -4.23 -16.58 -40.17
C ALA A 586 -3.02 -16.03 -40.93
N GLY A 587 -1.93 -16.76 -40.99
CA GLY A 587 -0.74 -16.40 -41.78
C GLY A 587 -0.12 -15.10 -41.25
N THR A 588 -0.08 -14.05 -42.09
CA THR A 588 0.44 -12.72 -41.76
C THR A 588 -0.69 -11.71 -41.46
N ASP A 589 -1.92 -12.16 -41.40
CA ASP A 589 -3.09 -11.34 -41.07
C ASP A 589 -3.20 -11.18 -39.54
N THR A 590 -2.60 -10.13 -39.02
CA THR A 590 -2.54 -9.83 -37.57
C THR A 590 -3.86 -9.35 -37.02
N SER A 591 -4.83 -8.98 -37.83
CA SER A 591 -6.20 -8.67 -37.35
C SER A 591 -6.92 -9.89 -36.74
N ARG A 592 -6.36 -11.09 -36.97
CA ARG A 592 -6.85 -12.33 -36.41
C ARG A 592 -6.06 -12.83 -35.20
N TYR A 593 -5.08 -12.08 -34.74
CA TYR A 593 -4.26 -12.42 -33.61
C TYR A 593 -4.79 -11.76 -32.33
N ALA A 594 -4.64 -12.43 -31.19
CA ALA A 594 -4.93 -11.82 -29.90
C ALA A 594 -3.97 -12.32 -28.83
N VAL A 595 -3.73 -11.50 -27.81
CA VAL A 595 -3.09 -11.94 -26.57
C VAL A 595 -4.20 -12.14 -25.54
N ARG A 596 -4.17 -13.28 -24.88
CA ARG A 596 -5.15 -13.71 -23.89
C ARG A 596 -4.44 -14.06 -22.59
N ASN A 597 -5.21 -14.31 -21.57
CA ASN A 597 -4.77 -14.88 -20.32
C ASN A 597 -5.48 -16.23 -20.06
N ARG A 598 -5.28 -16.81 -18.90
CA ARG A 598 -5.88 -18.09 -18.49
C ARG A 598 -7.40 -18.14 -18.61
N THR A 599 -8.10 -17.00 -18.54
CA THR A 599 -9.57 -16.96 -18.54
C THR A 599 -10.20 -17.35 -19.87
N MET A 600 -9.41 -17.33 -20.98
CA MET A 600 -9.90 -17.81 -22.28
C MET A 600 -10.24 -19.30 -22.29
N PHE A 601 -9.70 -20.09 -21.36
CA PHE A 601 -9.88 -21.53 -21.36
C PHE A 601 -11.15 -21.93 -20.61
N SER A 602 -12.12 -22.47 -21.34
CA SER A 602 -13.35 -23.00 -20.76
C SER A 602 -13.17 -24.44 -20.28
N ASN A 603 -13.75 -24.75 -19.11
CA ASN A 603 -13.63 -26.08 -18.51
C ASN A 603 -14.16 -27.19 -19.44
N ASN A 604 -13.40 -28.26 -19.56
CA ASN A 604 -13.65 -29.43 -20.41
C ASN A 604 -13.60 -29.17 -21.93
N ASN A 605 -13.21 -27.98 -22.40
CA ASN A 605 -13.03 -27.73 -23.82
C ASN A 605 -11.65 -28.15 -24.31
N PRO A 606 -11.54 -28.66 -25.56
CA PRO A 606 -10.28 -29.00 -26.19
C PRO A 606 -9.64 -27.78 -26.87
N TYR A 607 -8.32 -27.69 -26.82
CA TYR A 607 -7.51 -26.66 -27.46
C TYR A 607 -6.29 -27.26 -28.12
N ASP A 608 -5.95 -26.77 -29.31
CA ASP A 608 -4.68 -27.09 -29.96
C ASP A 608 -3.64 -26.09 -29.52
N ILE A 609 -2.55 -26.56 -28.93
CA ILE A 609 -1.59 -25.72 -28.25
C ILE A 609 -0.14 -25.94 -28.66
N ILE A 610 0.63 -24.88 -28.62
CA ILE A 610 2.09 -24.93 -28.63
C ILE A 610 2.58 -24.25 -27.35
N VAL A 611 3.37 -24.98 -26.57
CA VAL A 611 3.87 -24.50 -25.26
C VAL A 611 5.34 -24.13 -25.36
N TYR A 612 5.67 -22.97 -24.83
CA TYR A 612 7.04 -22.47 -24.76
C TYR A 612 7.44 -22.20 -23.31
N ASP A 613 8.73 -22.34 -23.04
CA ASP A 613 9.36 -22.13 -21.75
C ASP A 613 8.63 -22.80 -20.58
N LEU A 614 8.43 -24.12 -20.73
CA LEU A 614 7.86 -24.97 -19.69
C LEU A 614 8.79 -24.96 -18.46
N GLN A 615 8.26 -24.64 -17.29
CA GLN A 615 9.00 -24.58 -16.04
C GLN A 615 9.06 -25.94 -15.33
N GLU A 616 9.89 -26.06 -14.30
CA GLU A 616 10.05 -27.31 -13.53
C GLU A 616 8.75 -27.74 -12.80
N ASP A 617 7.86 -26.81 -12.49
CA ASP A 617 6.53 -27.05 -11.91
C ASP A 617 5.46 -27.34 -12.98
N PHE A 618 5.88 -27.56 -14.22
CA PHE A 618 5.02 -27.75 -15.39
C PHE A 618 4.13 -26.56 -15.75
N SER A 619 4.39 -25.36 -15.19
CA SER A 619 3.74 -24.15 -15.66
C SER A 619 4.38 -23.68 -16.99
N ALA A 620 3.55 -23.13 -17.87
CA ALA A 620 4.02 -22.52 -19.12
C ALA A 620 4.22 -21.01 -18.97
N ASN A 621 5.32 -20.46 -19.50
CA ASN A 621 5.45 -19.02 -19.63
C ASN A 621 4.59 -18.52 -20.79
N VAL A 622 4.60 -19.24 -21.93
CA VAL A 622 3.83 -18.87 -23.11
C VAL A 622 3.12 -20.08 -23.69
N ILE A 623 1.87 -19.89 -24.09
CA ILE A 623 1.07 -20.84 -24.85
C ILE A 623 0.58 -20.13 -26.13
N ILE A 624 0.77 -20.77 -27.28
CA ILE A 624 0.05 -20.39 -28.49
C ILE A 624 -1.15 -21.30 -28.65
N VAL A 625 -2.33 -20.75 -28.83
CA VAL A 625 -3.56 -21.48 -29.17
C VAL A 625 -3.82 -21.28 -30.66
N THR A 626 -4.07 -22.39 -31.38
CA THR A 626 -4.27 -22.34 -32.84
C THR A 626 -5.69 -22.69 -33.29
N ASN A 627 -6.55 -23.11 -32.36
CA ASN A 627 -7.96 -23.33 -32.62
C ASN A 627 -8.82 -22.79 -31.50
N GLN A 628 -9.94 -22.19 -31.83
CA GLN A 628 -11.01 -21.85 -30.88
C GLN A 628 -12.20 -22.78 -31.15
N THR A 629 -12.73 -23.39 -30.11
CA THR A 629 -14.04 -24.06 -30.18
C THR A 629 -15.11 -23.04 -29.88
N GLY A 630 -16.08 -22.90 -30.78
CA GLY A 630 -17.14 -21.90 -30.69
C GLY A 630 -17.90 -21.96 -29.36
N ILE A 631 -18.01 -20.81 -28.71
CA ILE A 631 -18.84 -20.60 -27.52
C ILE A 631 -20.26 -20.34 -28.00
N THR A 632 -21.24 -21.08 -27.48
CA THR A 632 -22.65 -20.82 -27.78
C THR A 632 -23.19 -19.72 -26.84
N GLU A 633 -24.21 -18.93 -27.29
CA GLU A 633 -24.84 -17.89 -26.47
C GLU A 633 -25.31 -18.39 -25.10
N ALA A 634 -25.77 -19.64 -25.01
CA ALA A 634 -26.22 -20.24 -23.75
C ALA A 634 -25.10 -20.44 -22.71
N THR A 635 -23.88 -20.76 -23.16
CA THR A 635 -22.72 -21.03 -22.29
C THR A 635 -21.82 -19.81 -22.03
N SER A 636 -21.96 -18.75 -22.82
CA SER A 636 -21.20 -17.52 -22.63
C SER A 636 -21.43 -16.94 -21.24
N PRO A 637 -20.36 -16.56 -20.47
CA PRO A 637 -20.53 -15.92 -19.19
C PRO A 637 -21.21 -14.55 -19.34
N ILE A 638 -21.69 -13.98 -18.22
CA ILE A 638 -22.13 -12.59 -18.20
C ILE A 638 -20.97 -11.69 -17.84
N VAL A 639 -21.04 -10.44 -18.30
CA VAL A 639 -20.20 -9.34 -17.82
C VAL A 639 -21.08 -8.39 -17.03
N LEU A 640 -20.69 -8.12 -15.78
CA LEU A 640 -21.27 -7.07 -14.95
C LEU A 640 -20.38 -5.83 -15.08
N VAL A 641 -20.93 -4.75 -15.64
CA VAL A 641 -20.19 -3.51 -15.92
C VAL A 641 -19.82 -2.78 -14.64
N ASP A 642 -18.54 -2.47 -14.47
CA ASP A 642 -18.04 -1.59 -13.40
C ASP A 642 -17.81 -0.17 -13.92
N GLU A 643 -17.13 -0.02 -15.06
CA GLU A 643 -16.80 1.28 -15.64
C GLU A 643 -16.71 1.20 -17.17
N ILE A 644 -16.93 2.35 -17.81
CA ILE A 644 -16.63 2.54 -19.23
C ILE A 644 -15.64 3.66 -19.38
N ALA A 645 -14.59 3.40 -20.17
CA ALA A 645 -13.54 4.35 -20.47
C ALA A 645 -13.43 4.58 -21.98
N GLU A 646 -12.78 5.66 -22.38
CA GLU A 646 -12.31 5.84 -23.75
C GLU A 646 -10.86 5.38 -23.89
N GLY A 647 -10.58 4.59 -24.90
CA GLY A 647 -9.25 4.08 -25.24
C GLY A 647 -8.97 4.17 -26.73
N GLN A 648 -7.92 3.46 -27.15
CA GLN A 648 -7.54 3.32 -28.56
C GLN A 648 -7.44 1.84 -28.90
N ASN A 649 -7.93 1.46 -30.08
CA ASN A 649 -7.68 0.15 -30.64
C ASN A 649 -6.31 0.06 -31.35
N GLU A 650 -6.00 -1.09 -31.92
CA GLU A 650 -4.75 -1.32 -32.66
C GLU A 650 -4.55 -0.40 -33.86
N ASP A 651 -5.64 0.06 -34.46
CA ASP A 651 -5.64 1.00 -35.59
C ASP A 651 -5.55 2.47 -35.16
N PHE A 652 -5.33 2.73 -33.88
CA PHE A 652 -5.31 4.05 -33.25
C PHE A 652 -6.66 4.80 -33.32
N ASP A 653 -7.75 4.12 -33.56
CA ASP A 653 -9.06 4.71 -33.50
C ASP A 653 -9.55 4.81 -32.05
N ALA A 654 -10.24 5.91 -31.73
CA ALA A 654 -10.84 6.07 -30.41
C ALA A 654 -12.04 5.14 -30.25
N VAL A 655 -12.00 4.25 -29.28
CA VAL A 655 -13.01 3.24 -28.97
C VAL A 655 -13.44 3.32 -27.50
N ASP A 656 -14.50 2.62 -27.16
CA ASP A 656 -14.91 2.44 -25.77
C ASP A 656 -14.31 1.15 -25.19
N ILE A 657 -13.95 1.19 -23.92
CA ILE A 657 -13.46 0.05 -23.13
C ILE A 657 -14.41 -0.15 -21.97
N VAL A 658 -14.88 -1.38 -21.77
CA VAL A 658 -15.67 -1.77 -20.60
C VAL A 658 -14.76 -2.49 -19.60
N TYR A 659 -14.73 -2.01 -18.38
CA TYR A 659 -14.23 -2.73 -17.22
C TYR A 659 -15.39 -3.40 -16.51
N GLY A 660 -15.23 -4.66 -16.12
CA GLY A 660 -16.29 -5.39 -15.47
C GLY A 660 -15.81 -6.65 -14.77
N ILE A 661 -16.77 -7.47 -14.37
CA ILE A 661 -16.52 -8.79 -13.81
C ILE A 661 -17.15 -9.84 -14.72
N GLU A 662 -16.33 -10.82 -15.12
CA GLU A 662 -16.69 -12.00 -15.88
C GLU A 662 -16.12 -13.25 -15.24
N SER A 663 -16.93 -14.30 -15.08
CA SER A 663 -16.47 -15.59 -14.52
C SER A 663 -15.70 -15.47 -13.20
N GLY A 664 -16.05 -14.47 -12.35
CA GLY A 664 -15.41 -14.20 -11.07
C GLY A 664 -14.11 -13.38 -11.15
N ASN A 665 -13.68 -12.94 -12.34
CA ASN A 665 -12.46 -12.15 -12.52
C ASN A 665 -12.78 -10.77 -13.09
N ARG A 666 -11.94 -9.78 -12.80
CA ARG A 666 -12.00 -8.49 -13.49
C ARG A 666 -11.52 -8.66 -14.92
N VAL A 667 -12.28 -8.05 -15.84
CA VAL A 667 -12.01 -8.07 -17.28
C VAL A 667 -11.97 -6.66 -17.82
N GLU A 668 -11.15 -6.48 -18.86
CA GLU A 668 -11.08 -5.30 -19.71
C GLU A 668 -11.48 -5.70 -21.12
N LEU A 669 -12.54 -5.12 -21.65
CA LEU A 669 -13.12 -5.44 -22.94
C LEU A 669 -13.08 -4.21 -23.83
N MET A 670 -12.29 -4.27 -24.90
CA MET A 670 -12.16 -3.20 -25.88
C MET A 670 -13.16 -3.41 -27.01
N ALA A 671 -13.86 -2.37 -27.42
CA ALA A 671 -14.77 -2.41 -28.55
C ALA A 671 -14.03 -2.25 -29.90
N THR A 672 -14.60 -2.77 -30.98
CA THR A 672 -14.10 -2.49 -32.33
C THR A 672 -14.34 -1.03 -32.76
N ASP A 673 -15.39 -0.43 -32.26
CA ASP A 673 -15.73 0.98 -32.50
C ASP A 673 -16.66 1.54 -31.41
N LYS A 674 -16.90 2.86 -31.39
CA LYS A 674 -17.72 3.54 -30.36
C LYS A 674 -19.21 3.16 -30.38
N SER A 675 -19.69 2.39 -31.35
CA SER A 675 -21.11 1.99 -31.45
C SER A 675 -21.42 0.66 -30.77
N VAL A 676 -20.41 -0.12 -30.42
CA VAL A 676 -20.57 -1.48 -29.89
C VAL A 676 -21.23 -1.50 -28.53
N PHE A 677 -20.74 -0.68 -27.58
CA PHE A 677 -21.24 -0.66 -26.20
C PHE A 677 -22.47 0.26 -26.03
N ILE A 678 -23.35 0.26 -27.01
CA ILE A 678 -24.63 0.99 -26.97
C ILE A 678 -25.76 0.01 -26.60
N LYS A 679 -26.45 0.29 -25.47
CA LYS A 679 -27.55 -0.58 -24.99
C LYS A 679 -28.91 -0.31 -25.64
N SER A 680 -29.23 0.95 -25.95
CA SER A 680 -30.43 1.30 -26.68
C SER A 680 -30.39 2.76 -27.19
N GLY A 681 -30.73 3.00 -28.45
CA GLY A 681 -30.64 4.32 -29.06
C GLY A 681 -29.21 4.83 -29.02
N ASP A 682 -28.97 5.99 -28.39
CA ASP A 682 -27.64 6.56 -28.22
C ASP A 682 -27.07 6.35 -26.77
N LYS A 683 -27.72 5.50 -25.96
CA LYS A 683 -27.31 5.24 -24.58
C LYS A 683 -26.25 4.17 -24.56
N LYS A 684 -25.05 4.52 -24.07
CA LYS A 684 -23.99 3.57 -23.76
C LYS A 684 -24.34 2.67 -22.57
N LEU A 685 -23.69 1.53 -22.47
CA LEU A 685 -23.68 0.73 -21.24
C LEU A 685 -23.29 1.62 -20.05
N ALA A 686 -23.76 1.29 -18.88
CA ALA A 686 -23.48 2.00 -17.64
C ALA A 686 -23.12 1.01 -16.54
N GLN A 687 -22.56 1.53 -15.43
CA GLN A 687 -22.23 0.72 -14.27
C GLN A 687 -23.46 -0.02 -13.75
N GLY A 688 -23.31 -1.33 -13.52
CA GLY A 688 -24.40 -2.22 -13.09
C GLY A 688 -25.16 -2.90 -14.23
N ASP A 689 -24.96 -2.51 -15.50
CA ASP A 689 -25.52 -3.23 -16.63
C ASP A 689 -24.90 -4.63 -16.75
N ILE A 690 -25.69 -5.57 -17.25
CA ILE A 690 -25.24 -6.96 -17.46
C ILE A 690 -25.44 -7.31 -18.93
N PHE A 691 -24.39 -7.80 -19.56
CA PHE A 691 -24.43 -8.17 -20.97
C PHE A 691 -23.60 -9.44 -21.25
N GLN A 692 -23.82 -10.00 -22.43
CA GLN A 692 -22.93 -10.97 -23.07
C GLN A 692 -22.39 -10.36 -24.37
N TYR A 693 -21.27 -10.88 -24.86
CA TYR A 693 -20.63 -10.34 -26.05
C TYR A 693 -20.04 -11.41 -26.94
N SER A 694 -19.78 -11.04 -28.18
CA SER A 694 -18.89 -11.73 -29.11
C SER A 694 -17.70 -10.84 -29.44
N THR A 695 -16.62 -11.45 -29.90
CA THR A 695 -15.40 -10.77 -30.31
C THR A 695 -15.05 -11.08 -31.76
N ASN A 696 -14.42 -10.12 -32.43
CA ASN A 696 -13.73 -10.34 -33.67
C ASN A 696 -12.48 -11.24 -33.49
N ALA A 697 -11.75 -11.50 -34.55
CA ALA A 697 -10.56 -12.32 -34.51
C ALA A 697 -9.37 -11.69 -33.74
N SER A 698 -9.38 -10.39 -33.52
CA SER A 698 -8.41 -9.66 -32.70
C SER A 698 -8.77 -9.67 -31.21
N GLY A 699 -9.95 -10.19 -30.86
CA GLY A 699 -10.45 -10.23 -29.49
C GLY A 699 -11.14 -8.94 -29.04
N GLU A 700 -11.33 -7.99 -29.93
CA GLU A 700 -12.14 -6.81 -29.66
C GLU A 700 -13.62 -7.17 -29.72
N VAL A 701 -14.41 -6.58 -28.85
CA VAL A 701 -15.88 -6.79 -28.83
C VAL A 701 -16.50 -6.16 -30.06
N ASP A 702 -17.18 -7.00 -30.85
CA ASP A 702 -17.85 -6.60 -32.08
C ASP A 702 -19.38 -6.58 -31.97
N ASN A 703 -19.94 -7.25 -30.96
CA ASN A 703 -21.37 -7.26 -30.71
C ASN A 703 -21.68 -7.57 -29.25
N ILE A 704 -22.78 -7.01 -28.71
CA ILE A 704 -23.26 -7.25 -27.35
C ILE A 704 -24.73 -7.66 -27.33
N THR A 705 -25.10 -8.46 -26.33
CA THR A 705 -26.48 -8.77 -25.95
C THR A 705 -26.73 -8.30 -24.53
N VAL A 706 -27.48 -7.24 -24.34
CA VAL A 706 -27.83 -6.70 -23.03
C VAL A 706 -28.87 -7.59 -22.36
N LEU A 707 -28.54 -8.12 -21.18
CA LEU A 707 -29.37 -9.00 -20.38
C LEU A 707 -30.11 -8.26 -19.26
N PHE A 708 -29.52 -7.18 -18.75
CA PHE A 708 -30.08 -6.34 -17.70
C PHE A 708 -29.60 -4.90 -17.89
N ASP A 709 -30.53 -3.96 -17.75
CA ASP A 709 -30.27 -2.53 -17.75
C ASP A 709 -30.46 -1.98 -16.34
N ALA A 710 -29.38 -1.49 -15.73
CA ALA A 710 -29.38 -0.95 -14.38
C ALA A 710 -30.28 0.30 -14.21
N ASP A 711 -30.54 1.05 -15.28
CA ASP A 711 -31.53 2.16 -15.28
C ASP A 711 -32.95 1.66 -15.02
N ALA A 712 -33.25 0.40 -15.37
CA ALA A 712 -34.56 -0.25 -15.21
C ALA A 712 -34.59 -1.20 -13.99
N LYS A 713 -33.72 -1.04 -12.99
CA LYS A 713 -33.56 -1.93 -11.82
C LYS A 713 -34.83 -2.14 -10.97
N THR A 714 -35.90 -1.39 -11.20
CA THR A 714 -37.20 -1.59 -10.54
C THR A 714 -38.14 -2.51 -11.29
N THR A 715 -37.84 -2.89 -12.55
CA THR A 715 -38.72 -3.65 -13.41
C THR A 715 -38.35 -5.14 -13.34
N GLU A 716 -39.23 -5.96 -12.73
CA GLU A 716 -39.02 -7.40 -12.59
C GLU A 716 -39.35 -8.12 -13.92
N PHE A 717 -38.58 -9.15 -14.26
CA PHE A 717 -38.79 -9.91 -15.49
C PHE A 717 -38.36 -11.38 -15.43
N THR A 718 -38.89 -12.17 -16.40
CA THR A 718 -38.33 -13.47 -16.76
C THR A 718 -38.29 -13.47 -18.29
N ASN A 719 -37.10 -13.54 -18.87
CA ASN A 719 -36.87 -13.49 -20.29
C ASN A 719 -36.22 -14.79 -20.79
N THR A 720 -36.70 -15.33 -21.90
CA THR A 720 -36.00 -16.35 -22.66
C THR A 720 -35.18 -15.65 -23.72
N VAL A 721 -33.84 -15.65 -23.52
CA VAL A 721 -32.90 -14.97 -24.42
C VAL A 721 -32.55 -15.86 -25.60
N ALA A 722 -32.34 -17.16 -25.36
CA ALA A 722 -32.12 -18.20 -26.37
C ALA A 722 -32.76 -19.51 -25.90
N THR A 723 -32.71 -20.56 -26.72
CA THR A 723 -33.35 -21.85 -26.42
C THR A 723 -32.96 -22.41 -25.05
N ASP A 724 -31.69 -22.27 -24.67
CA ASP A 724 -31.14 -22.81 -23.42
C ASP A 724 -30.65 -21.68 -22.48
N LEU A 725 -31.09 -20.44 -22.65
CA LEU A 725 -30.73 -19.28 -21.86
C LEU A 725 -31.96 -18.52 -21.39
N VAL A 726 -32.18 -18.53 -20.07
CA VAL A 726 -33.24 -17.77 -19.40
C VAL A 726 -32.63 -16.83 -18.38
N THR A 727 -33.12 -15.60 -18.34
CA THR A 727 -32.75 -14.64 -17.32
C THR A 727 -33.96 -14.27 -16.47
N VAL A 728 -33.74 -14.12 -15.17
CA VAL A 728 -34.76 -13.79 -14.17
C VAL A 728 -34.29 -12.60 -13.36
N TYR A 729 -35.16 -11.64 -13.11
CA TYR A 729 -34.88 -10.54 -12.20
C TYR A 729 -36.08 -10.26 -11.29
N GLY A 730 -35.87 -10.33 -9.97
CA GLY A 730 -36.96 -10.19 -9.00
C GLY A 730 -36.49 -10.04 -7.57
N ARG A 731 -37.46 -9.98 -6.65
CA ARG A 731 -37.22 -9.77 -5.22
C ARG A 731 -36.95 -11.08 -4.51
N VAL A 732 -35.92 -11.10 -3.65
CA VAL A 732 -35.64 -12.26 -2.79
C VAL A 732 -36.63 -12.28 -1.63
N THR A 733 -37.53 -13.26 -1.63
CA THR A 733 -38.58 -13.36 -0.62
C THR A 733 -38.21 -14.30 0.54
N LYS A 734 -37.28 -15.23 0.31
CA LYS A 734 -36.79 -16.17 1.33
C LYS A 734 -35.42 -16.72 0.91
N LYS A 735 -34.55 -16.93 1.88
CA LYS A 735 -33.24 -17.54 1.70
C LYS A 735 -33.15 -18.85 2.48
N PHE A 736 -32.51 -19.84 1.89
CA PHE A 736 -32.16 -21.13 2.48
C PHE A 736 -30.66 -21.33 2.40
N SER A 737 -30.14 -22.43 2.89
CA SER A 737 -28.70 -22.73 2.89
C SER A 737 -28.12 -22.90 1.47
N ASP A 738 -28.91 -23.38 0.53
CA ASP A 738 -28.51 -23.80 -0.81
C ASP A 738 -29.40 -23.26 -1.92
N SER A 739 -30.38 -22.42 -1.58
CA SER A 739 -31.34 -21.88 -2.53
C SER A 739 -32.00 -20.60 -2.04
N VAL A 740 -32.63 -19.88 -2.97
CA VAL A 740 -33.40 -18.67 -2.71
C VAL A 740 -34.74 -18.70 -3.40
N ASN A 741 -35.77 -18.16 -2.75
CA ASN A 741 -37.05 -17.87 -3.37
C ASN A 741 -37.05 -16.46 -3.93
N VAL A 742 -37.27 -16.35 -5.23
CA VAL A 742 -37.39 -15.05 -5.92
C VAL A 742 -38.82 -14.88 -6.45
N SER A 743 -39.39 -13.74 -6.12
CA SER A 743 -40.66 -13.28 -6.65
C SER A 743 -40.46 -12.42 -7.88
N VAL A 744 -41.11 -12.77 -8.98
CA VAL A 744 -41.18 -11.96 -10.19
C VAL A 744 -42.64 -11.61 -10.42
N ASN A 745 -43.04 -10.36 -10.35
CA ASN A 745 -44.40 -9.89 -10.52
C ASN A 745 -45.44 -10.70 -9.70
N GLY A 746 -45.04 -11.06 -8.44
CA GLY A 746 -45.89 -11.83 -7.51
C GLY A 746 -45.80 -13.35 -7.66
N THR A 747 -45.14 -13.86 -8.67
CA THR A 747 -44.93 -15.31 -8.86
C THR A 747 -43.60 -15.72 -8.19
N VAL A 748 -43.67 -16.57 -7.19
CA VAL A 748 -42.48 -17.04 -6.44
C VAL A 748 -41.96 -18.34 -7.01
N ARG A 749 -40.66 -18.41 -7.26
CA ARG A 749 -39.93 -19.64 -7.65
C ARG A 749 -38.69 -19.82 -6.83
N ASN A 750 -38.29 -21.08 -6.62
CA ASN A 750 -37.05 -21.43 -5.91
C ASN A 750 -35.92 -21.64 -6.91
N TYR A 751 -34.73 -21.07 -6.62
CA TYR A 751 -33.52 -21.18 -7.44
C TYR A 751 -32.35 -21.66 -6.57
N SER A 752 -31.63 -22.67 -7.06
CA SER A 752 -30.44 -23.18 -6.37
C SER A 752 -29.30 -22.17 -6.46
N THR A 753 -28.60 -21.99 -5.36
CA THR A 753 -27.36 -21.19 -5.30
C THR A 753 -26.10 -22.04 -5.39
N THR A 754 -26.28 -23.39 -5.42
CA THR A 754 -25.16 -24.34 -5.42
C THR A 754 -24.42 -24.29 -6.76
N GLY A 755 -23.15 -23.91 -6.70
CA GLY A 755 -22.29 -23.84 -7.87
C GLY A 755 -22.47 -22.61 -8.75
N ALA A 756 -23.38 -21.69 -8.40
CA ALA A 756 -23.53 -20.41 -9.07
C ALA A 756 -22.41 -19.43 -8.65
N LEU A 757 -21.89 -18.67 -9.60
CA LEU A 757 -21.08 -17.50 -9.30
C LEU A 757 -21.98 -16.36 -8.87
N VAL A 758 -21.60 -15.65 -7.83
CA VAL A 758 -22.42 -14.56 -7.28
C VAL A 758 -21.63 -13.25 -7.29
N TYR A 759 -22.27 -12.23 -7.84
CA TYR A 759 -21.73 -10.86 -7.89
C TYR A 759 -22.66 -9.91 -7.14
N GLU A 760 -22.16 -8.74 -6.77
CA GLU A 760 -22.97 -7.66 -6.24
C GLU A 760 -22.78 -6.39 -7.06
N TYR A 761 -23.88 -5.72 -7.37
CA TYR A 761 -23.94 -4.33 -7.78
C TYR A 761 -24.65 -3.52 -6.71
N ASN A 762 -23.93 -2.58 -6.07
CA ASN A 762 -24.49 -1.69 -5.07
C ASN A 762 -24.33 -0.23 -5.53
N SER A 763 -25.43 0.34 -6.00
CA SER A 763 -25.48 1.71 -6.56
C SER A 763 -25.29 2.80 -5.48
N GLU A 764 -25.38 2.46 -4.19
CA GLU A 764 -25.25 3.42 -3.08
C GLU A 764 -23.80 3.64 -2.66
N ARG A 765 -22.89 2.72 -3.02
CA ARG A 765 -21.45 2.89 -2.75
C ARG A 765 -20.89 3.97 -3.67
N LYS A 766 -19.90 4.70 -3.19
CA LYS A 766 -19.20 5.69 -3.99
C LYS A 766 -18.19 5.06 -4.94
N ASN A 767 -17.48 4.02 -4.49
CA ASN A 767 -16.53 3.22 -5.26
C ASN A 767 -16.77 1.73 -4.96
N ASN A 768 -16.13 0.85 -5.73
CA ASN A 768 -16.35 -0.59 -5.64
C ASN A 768 -17.83 -0.99 -5.65
N ASN A 769 -18.58 -0.36 -6.54
CA ASN A 769 -19.99 -0.64 -6.71
C ASN A 769 -20.24 -2.06 -7.22
N VAL A 770 -19.25 -2.68 -7.85
CA VAL A 770 -19.29 -4.00 -8.45
C VAL A 770 -18.23 -4.90 -7.80
N SER A 771 -18.63 -6.06 -7.30
CA SER A 771 -17.73 -7.00 -6.61
C SER A 771 -18.17 -8.45 -6.77
N VAL A 772 -17.20 -9.36 -6.58
CA VAL A 772 -17.47 -10.80 -6.45
C VAL A 772 -17.81 -11.08 -5.00
N VAL A 773 -18.92 -11.76 -4.77
CA VAL A 773 -19.42 -12.10 -3.43
C VAL A 773 -19.82 -13.58 -3.36
N THR A 774 -20.42 -13.99 -2.28
CA THR A 774 -20.91 -15.38 -2.10
C THR A 774 -22.43 -15.43 -2.01
N ALA A 775 -23.00 -16.61 -2.15
CA ALA A 775 -24.44 -16.82 -1.90
C ALA A 775 -24.84 -16.46 -0.44
N GLY A 776 -23.86 -16.39 0.48
CA GLY A 776 -24.02 -15.94 1.86
C GLY A 776 -24.45 -14.47 1.97
N ASP A 777 -24.11 -13.65 0.98
CA ASP A 777 -24.36 -12.21 0.97
C ASP A 777 -25.71 -11.82 0.37
N ILE A 778 -26.46 -12.80 -0.16
CA ILE A 778 -27.84 -12.59 -0.63
C ILE A 778 -28.74 -12.33 0.60
N GLU A 779 -29.41 -11.19 0.61
CA GLU A 779 -30.36 -10.81 1.66
C GLU A 779 -31.80 -10.92 1.17
N VAL A 780 -32.74 -11.01 2.10
CA VAL A 780 -34.18 -10.99 1.80
C VAL A 780 -34.63 -9.55 1.63
N TYR A 781 -35.45 -9.32 0.63
CA TYR A 781 -36.02 -7.99 0.34
C TYR A 781 -36.88 -7.52 1.56
N GLU A 782 -36.62 -6.33 2.05
CA GLU A 782 -37.40 -5.63 3.08
C GLU A 782 -37.72 -4.20 2.63
N GLU A 783 -38.81 -3.62 3.17
CA GLU A 783 -39.13 -2.22 2.89
C GLU A 783 -38.04 -1.30 3.48
N GLY A 784 -37.36 -0.54 2.63
CA GLY A 784 -36.18 0.26 2.98
C GLY A 784 -34.83 -0.43 2.74
N ASN A 785 -34.82 -1.74 2.41
CA ASN A 785 -33.65 -2.47 1.91
C ASN A 785 -34.05 -3.21 0.64
N GLU A 786 -34.00 -2.53 -0.50
CA GLU A 786 -34.54 -3.01 -1.76
C GLU A 786 -33.56 -3.92 -2.50
N VAL A 787 -33.33 -5.12 -1.98
CA VAL A 787 -32.44 -6.11 -2.62
C VAL A 787 -33.20 -6.93 -3.65
N ARG A 788 -32.70 -6.95 -4.87
CA ARG A 788 -33.17 -7.79 -5.97
C ARG A 788 -32.05 -8.67 -6.47
N LEU A 789 -32.42 -9.73 -7.18
CA LEU A 789 -31.48 -10.72 -7.69
C LEU A 789 -31.70 -10.90 -9.18
N PHE A 790 -30.65 -10.66 -9.97
CA PHE A 790 -30.56 -11.12 -11.34
C PHE A 790 -30.02 -12.56 -11.34
N ILE A 791 -30.62 -13.45 -12.13
CA ILE A 791 -30.24 -14.87 -12.22
C ILE A 791 -30.13 -15.25 -13.68
N LYS A 792 -28.99 -15.83 -14.04
CA LYS A 792 -28.82 -16.50 -15.33
C LYS A 792 -29.01 -18.00 -15.18
N ILE A 793 -29.85 -18.56 -16.01
CA ILE A 793 -30.11 -19.98 -16.08
C ILE A 793 -29.69 -20.46 -17.47
N SER A 794 -28.72 -21.36 -17.49
CA SER A 794 -28.19 -21.95 -18.70
C SER A 794 -28.31 -23.46 -18.61
N GLU A 795 -28.88 -24.11 -19.65
CA GLU A 795 -29.13 -25.56 -19.69
C GLU A 795 -29.86 -26.05 -18.41
N ASP A 796 -30.95 -25.36 -18.05
CA ASP A 796 -31.79 -25.63 -16.87
C ASP A 796 -31.04 -25.50 -15.50
N ARG A 797 -29.86 -24.90 -15.46
CA ARG A 797 -29.09 -24.69 -14.22
C ARG A 797 -28.80 -23.22 -13.98
N VAL A 798 -28.88 -22.80 -12.75
CA VAL A 798 -28.40 -21.48 -12.34
C VAL A 798 -26.88 -21.48 -12.41
N THR A 799 -26.32 -20.61 -13.21
CA THR A 799 -24.87 -20.49 -13.43
C THR A 799 -24.29 -19.25 -12.79
N GLU A 800 -25.03 -18.13 -12.84
CA GLU A 800 -24.55 -16.84 -12.34
C GLU A 800 -25.73 -16.05 -11.74
N MET A 801 -25.41 -15.31 -10.68
CA MET A 801 -26.34 -14.43 -9.96
C MET A 801 -25.71 -13.07 -9.72
N VAL A 802 -26.51 -11.99 -9.77
CA VAL A 802 -26.08 -10.65 -9.39
C VAL A 802 -27.05 -10.08 -8.35
N ILE A 803 -26.54 -9.75 -7.18
CA ILE A 803 -27.27 -8.99 -6.15
C ILE A 803 -27.30 -7.53 -6.61
N VAL A 804 -28.49 -6.93 -6.70
CA VAL A 804 -28.68 -5.54 -7.12
C VAL A 804 -29.28 -4.75 -5.95
N ARG A 805 -28.58 -3.70 -5.53
CA ARG A 805 -28.94 -2.78 -4.43
C ARG A 805 -29.05 -1.33 -4.88
#